data_51338f61a769f94164234b2f714fbd5b
#
_entry.id   51338f61a769f94164234b2f714fbd5b
#
_cell.length_a   1.000
_cell.length_b   1.000
_cell.length_c   1.000
_cell.angle_alpha   90.00
_cell.angle_beta   90.00
_cell.angle_gamma   90.00
#
_symmetry.space_group_name_H-M   'P 1'
#
loop_
_entity.id
_entity.type
_entity.pdbx_description
1 polymer ?
#
loop_
_entity_poly.entity_id
_entity_poly.type
_entity_poly.pdbx_seq_one_letter_code
_entity_poly.pdbx_strand_id
1 'polypeptide(L)'
;MKKKIYICMSILIVFILSLSIVRADTMDTYGMSSKEMEMMEEYKKGNINTDEFIELRKAKASEYGLLDYCDSTYFLSEDFYDNYSDAYLIKNGLMILDRYSAGFETTVDVMESRASSVVSMTHHRYEEKPGYYIANGIWKLSNSHEAFCAQGLNASPAAGDVTSNPYLVENENLKKCLYYGYNGPGDILTSRFGVSGAIVLTSELVSNAFSSNCISKASNDGYHWNKVVGGLWNEIISKPSVKNYSTYMVDVAGSAYNWQGVLTPIQKLAYGVYVPTGSVKLLKISSKNEINQSNSSYTFSGALYGLYKDSGCKEKIGEFKIDESGKSNVIGDLDLGTYYVNEILAPHGYQKDTTIYTVKVEDETVVEIEVRDVPQTNLMDLVLVKQDAETGNKAQGMASLKDAKYEFKFYGGLYDKDPGGLGISPLRSWILKTDKTGKILMEDSYKVSGDAFYTDLNGKICLPLGTITVQEIDPPQGYLLDSTVYVQKLDRTSSTSEHISAFKTFSVKDTVNRLKLIKVQEGTQIPLPNVVFKHTMPNLPFPLQEKTNDKGEIELIGLTKGKHTLTEFKTLDGYALDIQPIEFEVLSNGQISGVDPVITFSNKVNPFSLKIVKKNNMAQLLDGAVFGLFKDSECKEKIDEKTTVDGVVSFSDLKNGETYYLKEIKAPSGYQKLDRVYCIKTDFIPVNGQYDVYIDQEKVDGLYADGSVNLEFVNERMTKLPHTGSSMSLVCVVVGAYLMLRRNHE
;
A
#
# COMPACT_ATOMS: atom_id res chain seq x y z
N MET A 1 -5.99 -45.24 -13.16
CA MET A 1 -5.21 -44.37 -12.28
C MET A 1 -6.04 -43.54 -11.26
N LYS A 2 -7.28 -43.16 -11.54
CA LYS A 2 -8.13 -42.36 -10.60
C LYS A 2 -8.70 -43.12 -9.40
N LYS A 3 -8.80 -44.44 -9.41
CA LYS A 3 -9.29 -45.23 -8.27
C LYS A 3 -8.23 -45.53 -7.17
N LYS A 4 -6.94 -45.39 -7.47
CA LYS A 4 -5.87 -45.59 -6.47
C LYS A 4 -5.57 -44.33 -5.64
N ILE A 5 -5.94 -43.16 -6.13
CA ILE A 5 -5.74 -41.89 -5.43
C ILE A 5 -6.79 -41.67 -4.32
N TYR A 6 -8.02 -42.18 -4.54
CA TYR A 6 -9.08 -42.11 -3.51
C TYR A 6 -8.83 -43.01 -2.29
N ILE A 7 -8.17 -44.16 -2.46
CA ILE A 7 -7.85 -45.06 -1.37
C ILE A 7 -6.69 -44.54 -0.52
N CYS A 8 -5.69 -43.88 -1.12
CA CYS A 8 -4.61 -43.23 -0.36
C CYS A 8 -5.09 -41.98 0.39
N MET A 9 -6.02 -41.21 -0.15
CA MET A 9 -6.60 -40.05 0.57
C MET A 9 -7.52 -40.50 1.73
N SER A 10 -8.26 -41.60 1.57
CA SER A 10 -9.11 -42.13 2.65
C SER A 10 -8.28 -42.70 3.80
N ILE A 11 -7.15 -43.32 3.52
CA ILE A 11 -6.22 -43.85 4.56
C ILE A 11 -5.48 -42.67 5.24
N LEU A 12 -5.13 -41.61 4.50
CA LEU A 12 -4.52 -40.40 5.07
C LEU A 12 -5.49 -39.63 5.97
N ILE A 13 -6.77 -39.56 5.61
CA ILE A 13 -7.82 -38.92 6.44
C ILE A 13 -8.14 -39.73 7.68
N VAL A 14 -8.11 -41.05 7.62
CA VAL A 14 -8.28 -41.93 8.80
C VAL A 14 -7.03 -41.84 9.69
N PHE A 15 -5.84 -41.68 9.15
CA PHE A 15 -4.60 -41.47 9.94
C PHE A 15 -4.55 -40.09 10.57
N ILE A 16 -5.06 -39.04 9.89
CA ILE A 16 -5.16 -37.69 10.45
C ILE A 16 -6.29 -37.58 11.49
N LEU A 17 -7.37 -38.34 11.35
CA LEU A 17 -8.46 -38.42 12.33
C LEU A 17 -8.12 -39.30 13.54
N SER A 18 -7.22 -40.30 13.40
CA SER A 18 -6.71 -41.05 14.54
C SER A 18 -5.63 -40.30 15.33
N LEU A 19 -4.90 -39.35 14.69
CA LEU A 19 -3.97 -38.42 15.36
C LEU A 19 -4.68 -37.24 16.03
N SER A 20 -5.95 -36.98 15.72
CA SER A 20 -6.73 -35.89 16.33
C SER A 20 -7.63 -36.37 17.50
N ILE A 21 -7.68 -37.67 17.81
CA ILE A 21 -8.44 -38.21 18.96
C ILE A 21 -7.53 -38.51 20.18
N VAL A 22 -6.21 -38.41 20.03
CA VAL A 22 -5.24 -38.55 21.15
C VAL A 22 -4.79 -37.17 21.71
N ARG A 23 -5.57 -36.14 21.51
CA ARG A 23 -5.27 -34.80 22.06
C ARG A 23 -6.37 -34.27 22.95
N ALA A 24 -6.55 -34.95 24.10
CA ALA A 24 -7.33 -34.42 25.22
C ALA A 24 -6.88 -34.95 26.58
N ASP A 25 -5.61 -35.40 26.74
CA ASP A 25 -5.03 -35.46 28.07
C ASP A 25 -4.27 -34.15 28.30
N THR A 26 -4.69 -33.42 29.33
CA THR A 26 -4.00 -32.22 29.83
C THR A 26 -2.57 -32.61 30.18
N MET A 27 -1.59 -32.01 29.48
CA MET A 27 -0.19 -32.10 29.87
C MET A 27 -0.03 -31.47 31.24
N ASP A 28 0.34 -32.25 32.22
CA ASP A 28 0.65 -31.78 33.56
C ASP A 28 2.13 -31.38 33.68
N THR A 29 2.50 -30.80 34.82
CA THR A 29 3.85 -30.36 35.14
C THR A 29 4.89 -31.40 34.78
N TYR A 30 5.91 -31.08 34.01
CA TYR A 30 6.99 -31.94 33.45
C TYR A 30 6.77 -32.53 32.06
N GLY A 31 5.72 -32.17 31.33
CA GLY A 31 5.52 -32.66 29.96
C GLY A 31 5.11 -34.13 29.83
N MET A 32 4.85 -34.82 30.92
CA MET A 32 4.31 -36.19 30.94
C MET A 32 2.78 -36.14 30.87
N SER A 33 2.19 -37.14 30.22
CA SER A 33 0.73 -37.31 30.23
C SER A 33 0.25 -37.79 31.62
N SER A 34 -1.01 -37.52 31.97
CA SER A 34 -1.63 -37.98 33.20
C SER A 34 -1.52 -39.50 33.38
N LYS A 35 -1.56 -40.24 32.27
CA LYS A 35 -1.39 -41.71 32.27
C LYS A 35 0.05 -42.11 32.59
N GLU A 36 1.05 -41.42 32.07
CA GLU A 36 2.46 -41.69 32.38
C GLU A 36 2.76 -41.40 33.85
N MET A 37 2.19 -40.32 34.39
CA MET A 37 2.34 -40.00 35.82
C MET A 37 1.66 -41.04 36.73
N GLU A 38 0.44 -41.48 36.41
CA GLU A 38 -0.26 -42.50 37.13
C GLU A 38 0.54 -43.84 37.15
N MET A 39 1.09 -44.23 36.01
CA MET A 39 1.92 -45.43 35.89
C MET A 39 3.23 -45.32 36.68
N MET A 40 3.87 -44.14 36.71
CA MET A 40 5.04 -43.89 37.57
C MET A 40 4.69 -43.99 39.06
N GLU A 41 3.57 -43.46 39.50
CA GLU A 41 3.12 -43.55 40.87
C GLU A 41 2.79 -45.01 41.28
N GLU A 42 2.13 -45.77 40.39
CA GLU A 42 1.86 -47.20 40.66
C GLU A 42 3.16 -48.04 40.66
N TYR A 43 4.14 -47.71 39.81
CA TYR A 43 5.47 -48.33 39.83
C TYR A 43 6.19 -48.07 41.17
N LYS A 44 6.17 -46.83 41.67
CA LYS A 44 6.74 -46.48 42.99
C LYS A 44 6.12 -47.29 44.13
N LYS A 45 4.81 -47.59 44.01
CA LYS A 45 4.09 -48.41 44.99
C LYS A 45 4.34 -49.96 44.84
N GLY A 46 5.06 -50.35 43.78
CA GLY A 46 5.31 -51.77 43.47
C GLY A 46 4.11 -52.51 42.88
N ASN A 47 3.08 -51.74 42.40
CA ASN A 47 1.80 -52.33 41.98
C ASN A 47 1.66 -52.45 40.44
N ILE A 48 2.67 -52.09 39.65
CA ILE A 48 2.54 -52.11 38.19
C ILE A 48 3.00 -53.46 37.59
N ASN A 49 2.36 -53.84 36.48
CA ASN A 49 2.87 -54.91 35.63
C ASN A 49 4.16 -54.44 34.93
N THR A 50 5.27 -55.16 35.25
CA THR A 50 6.60 -54.80 34.76
C THR A 50 6.66 -54.73 33.21
N ASP A 51 5.97 -55.72 32.57
CA ASP A 51 5.97 -55.75 31.08
C ASP A 51 5.25 -54.58 30.45
N GLU A 52 4.14 -54.12 31.02
CA GLU A 52 3.40 -52.93 30.51
C GLU A 52 4.22 -51.66 30.67
N PHE A 53 4.93 -51.51 31.79
CA PHE A 53 5.79 -50.34 32.02
C PHE A 53 7.04 -50.36 31.13
N ILE A 54 7.60 -51.54 30.81
CA ILE A 54 8.69 -51.72 29.86
C ILE A 54 8.25 -51.29 28.44
N GLU A 55 7.08 -51.72 27.98
CA GLU A 55 6.57 -51.35 26.66
C GLU A 55 6.30 -49.86 26.56
N LEU A 56 5.81 -49.20 27.61
CA LEU A 56 5.62 -47.76 27.63
C LEU A 56 6.97 -47.01 27.51
N ARG A 57 7.98 -47.40 28.27
CA ARG A 57 9.33 -46.82 28.18
C ARG A 57 9.93 -47.05 26.81
N LYS A 58 9.81 -48.23 26.24
CA LYS A 58 10.27 -48.58 24.91
C LYS A 58 9.63 -47.66 23.84
N ALA A 59 8.32 -47.49 23.91
CA ALA A 59 7.60 -46.62 23.00
C ALA A 59 8.10 -45.17 23.09
N LYS A 60 8.28 -44.70 24.33
CA LYS A 60 8.76 -43.34 24.59
C LYS A 60 10.22 -43.15 24.12
N ALA A 61 11.10 -44.07 24.43
CA ALA A 61 12.49 -44.06 23.97
C ALA A 61 12.59 -44.08 22.43
N SER A 62 11.72 -44.86 21.77
CA SER A 62 11.64 -44.91 20.32
C SER A 62 11.14 -43.60 19.70
N GLU A 63 10.12 -42.97 20.30
CA GLU A 63 9.55 -41.68 19.85
C GLU A 63 10.61 -40.58 19.81
N TYR A 64 11.51 -40.58 20.78
CA TYR A 64 12.55 -39.54 20.91
C TYR A 64 13.92 -40.00 20.39
N GLY A 65 14.02 -41.16 19.74
CA GLY A 65 15.27 -41.68 19.16
C GLY A 65 16.34 -42.01 20.19
N LEU A 66 15.92 -42.44 21.42
CA LEU A 66 16.82 -42.68 22.55
C LEU A 66 17.07 -44.16 22.80
N LEU A 67 16.63 -45.07 21.92
CA LEU A 67 16.78 -46.51 22.11
C LEU A 67 18.23 -46.97 22.31
N ASP A 68 19.17 -46.32 21.62
CA ASP A 68 20.62 -46.67 21.71
C ASP A 68 21.24 -46.24 23.05
N TYR A 69 20.55 -45.37 23.80
CA TYR A 69 20.97 -44.91 25.12
C TYR A 69 20.25 -45.65 26.27
N CYS A 70 19.45 -46.67 25.99
CA CYS A 70 18.68 -47.38 26.98
C CYS A 70 19.27 -48.77 27.29
N ASP A 71 19.09 -49.21 28.53
CA ASP A 71 19.37 -50.58 28.95
C ASP A 71 18.29 -51.56 28.44
N SER A 72 18.41 -52.87 28.78
CA SER A 72 17.46 -53.93 28.40
C SER A 72 16.05 -53.74 28.97
N THR A 73 15.85 -52.84 29.90
CA THR A 73 14.54 -52.44 30.49
C THR A 73 14.07 -51.09 30.03
N TYR A 74 14.73 -50.50 29.06
CA TYR A 74 14.47 -49.18 28.47
C TYR A 74 14.54 -48.03 29.48
N PHE A 75 15.35 -48.14 30.51
CA PHE A 75 15.85 -47.01 31.28
C PHE A 75 17.13 -46.46 30.62
N LEU A 76 17.32 -45.17 30.71
CA LEU A 76 18.53 -44.51 30.21
C LEU A 76 19.77 -45.01 30.90
N SER A 77 20.80 -45.31 30.13
CA SER A 77 22.13 -45.72 30.59
C SER A 77 23.00 -44.53 30.93
N GLU A 78 24.16 -44.79 31.53
CA GLU A 78 25.16 -43.76 31.85
C GLU A 78 25.60 -42.96 30.60
N ASP A 79 25.69 -43.60 29.43
CA ASP A 79 26.04 -42.94 28.15
C ASP A 79 25.09 -41.83 27.73
N PHE A 80 23.82 -41.89 28.20
CA PHE A 80 22.88 -40.78 27.97
C PHE A 80 23.28 -39.54 28.75
N TYR A 81 23.62 -39.67 30.01
CA TYR A 81 23.91 -38.54 30.90
C TYR A 81 25.27 -37.87 30.57
N ASP A 82 26.13 -38.57 29.83
CA ASP A 82 27.35 -37.97 29.28
C ASP A 82 27.04 -36.97 28.11
N ASN A 83 25.89 -37.11 27.47
CA ASN A 83 25.51 -36.32 26.29
C ASN A 83 24.31 -35.41 26.51
N TYR A 84 23.46 -35.68 27.49
CA TYR A 84 22.22 -34.97 27.74
C TYR A 84 22.04 -34.68 29.25
N SER A 85 21.48 -33.52 29.58
CA SER A 85 21.18 -33.15 30.96
C SER A 85 19.81 -33.62 31.42
N ASP A 86 19.62 -33.74 32.75
CA ASP A 86 18.28 -34.01 33.33
C ASP A 86 17.24 -32.93 32.96
N ALA A 87 17.65 -31.70 32.76
CA ALA A 87 16.78 -30.64 32.24
C ALA A 87 16.18 -31.01 30.88
N TYR A 88 16.87 -31.80 30.06
CA TYR A 88 16.32 -32.33 28.81
C TYR A 88 15.19 -33.32 29.06
N LEU A 89 15.35 -34.22 30.08
CA LEU A 89 14.33 -35.19 30.46
C LEU A 89 13.03 -34.54 30.96
N ILE A 90 13.17 -33.55 31.84
CA ILE A 90 12.05 -32.83 32.42
C ILE A 90 11.30 -32.05 31.32
N LYS A 91 12.02 -31.33 30.49
CA LYS A 91 11.44 -30.50 29.44
C LYS A 91 10.66 -31.31 28.38
N ASN A 92 11.09 -32.53 28.11
CA ASN A 92 10.49 -33.37 27.07
C ASN A 92 9.53 -34.43 27.63
N GLY A 93 9.24 -34.42 28.93
CA GLY A 93 8.37 -35.40 29.56
C GLY A 93 8.96 -36.80 29.58
N LEU A 94 10.29 -36.92 29.64
CA LEU A 94 11.01 -38.17 29.52
C LEU A 94 11.44 -38.77 30.89
N MET A 95 10.96 -38.19 31.98
CA MET A 95 11.27 -38.64 33.35
C MET A 95 10.96 -40.12 33.58
N ILE A 96 10.02 -40.67 32.83
CA ILE A 96 9.68 -42.10 32.87
C ILE A 96 10.83 -42.99 32.39
N LEU A 97 11.78 -42.48 31.65
CA LEU A 97 12.97 -43.16 31.16
C LEU A 97 14.13 -43.13 32.16
N ASP A 98 14.04 -42.28 33.19
CA ASP A 98 15.09 -42.14 34.17
C ASP A 98 14.88 -43.07 35.37
N ARG A 99 15.83 -43.96 35.61
CA ARG A 99 15.79 -44.91 36.71
C ARG A 99 15.73 -44.24 38.08
N TYR A 100 16.32 -43.05 38.21
CA TYR A 100 16.40 -42.33 39.48
C TYR A 100 15.17 -41.44 39.73
N SER A 101 14.58 -40.88 38.71
CA SER A 101 13.33 -40.10 38.82
C SER A 101 12.13 -40.98 39.22
N ALA A 102 12.18 -42.26 38.95
CA ALA A 102 11.17 -43.22 39.41
C ALA A 102 11.13 -43.38 40.96
N GLY A 103 12.05 -42.76 41.70
CA GLY A 103 12.17 -42.95 43.16
C GLY A 103 12.25 -41.67 44.02
N PHE A 104 12.32 -40.45 43.45
CA PHE A 104 12.58 -39.23 44.24
C PHE A 104 11.61 -38.09 43.97
N GLU A 105 11.26 -37.35 45.04
CA GLU A 105 10.61 -36.07 45.00
C GLU A 105 11.52 -35.04 44.28
N THR A 106 10.94 -34.31 43.34
CA THR A 106 11.60 -33.35 42.49
C THR A 106 12.20 -32.20 43.24
N THR A 107 13.53 -32.12 43.27
CA THR A 107 14.25 -30.82 43.32
C THR A 107 15.30 -30.83 42.23
N VAL A 108 15.18 -29.86 41.36
CA VAL A 108 16.09 -29.63 40.25
C VAL A 108 17.46 -29.23 40.79
N ASP A 109 18.37 -30.18 40.86
CA ASP A 109 19.82 -29.98 40.95
C ASP A 109 20.54 -31.30 40.84
N VAL A 110 20.86 -31.73 39.65
CA VAL A 110 21.43 -33.05 39.39
C VAL A 110 22.85 -32.93 38.84
N MET A 111 23.71 -32.28 39.59
CA MET A 111 25.15 -32.45 39.32
C MET A 111 25.93 -33.13 40.47
N GLU A 112 25.31 -33.46 41.61
CA GLU A 112 26.05 -34.01 42.74
C GLU A 112 25.28 -35.08 43.55
N SER A 113 24.73 -36.08 42.90
CA SER A 113 23.96 -37.15 43.60
C SER A 113 24.77 -38.33 44.14
N ARG A 114 26.10 -38.21 44.24
CA ARG A 114 26.92 -39.30 44.82
C ARG A 114 27.31 -38.96 46.25
N ALA A 115 27.12 -39.94 47.17
CA ALA A 115 27.67 -39.84 48.49
C ALA A 115 29.17 -39.54 48.39
N SER A 116 29.59 -38.45 48.99
CA SER A 116 30.99 -38.12 49.04
C SER A 116 31.61 -38.57 50.37
N SER A 117 32.91 -38.53 50.45
CA SER A 117 33.62 -38.74 51.71
C SER A 117 34.57 -37.61 52.00
N VAL A 118 34.90 -37.45 53.27
CA VAL A 118 35.92 -36.49 53.66
C VAL A 118 37.28 -37.07 53.26
N VAL A 119 37.95 -36.44 52.30
CA VAL A 119 39.27 -36.90 51.80
C VAL A 119 40.37 -36.41 52.71
N SER A 120 40.31 -35.17 53.13
CA SER A 120 41.32 -34.57 54.03
C SER A 120 40.75 -33.41 54.81
N MET A 121 41.38 -33.10 55.92
CA MET A 121 41.11 -31.92 56.74
C MET A 121 42.40 -31.19 57.03
N THR A 122 42.39 -29.89 56.91
CA THR A 122 43.52 -29.04 57.29
C THR A 122 43.08 -28.08 58.38
N HIS A 123 43.78 -28.14 59.51
CA HIS A 123 43.57 -27.21 60.62
C HIS A 123 44.30 -25.89 60.38
N HIS A 124 43.63 -24.80 60.62
CA HIS A 124 44.19 -23.45 60.57
C HIS A 124 43.94 -22.72 61.91
N ARG A 125 44.77 -21.73 62.16
CA ARG A 125 44.72 -20.93 63.35
C ARG A 125 44.71 -19.43 63.00
N TYR A 126 43.79 -18.70 63.59
CA TYR A 126 43.81 -17.25 63.56
C TYR A 126 44.08 -16.71 64.98
N GLU A 127 45.11 -15.90 65.12
CA GLU A 127 45.52 -15.30 66.37
C GLU A 127 45.50 -13.76 66.24
N GLU A 128 44.67 -13.11 67.02
CA GLU A 128 44.56 -11.66 67.00
C GLU A 128 45.60 -11.01 67.90
N LYS A 129 45.93 -11.64 69.04
CA LYS A 129 47.01 -11.24 69.90
C LYS A 129 47.59 -12.48 70.54
N PRO A 130 48.87 -12.42 71.02
CA PRO A 130 49.50 -13.59 71.67
C PRO A 130 48.60 -14.28 72.70
N GLY A 131 48.39 -15.57 72.52
CA GLY A 131 47.58 -16.39 73.43
C GLY A 131 46.05 -16.33 73.20
N TYR A 132 45.57 -15.48 72.35
CA TYR A 132 44.16 -15.37 71.98
C TYR A 132 43.95 -15.85 70.48
N TYR A 133 43.60 -17.11 70.33
CA TYR A 133 43.38 -17.67 69.01
C TYR A 133 42.08 -18.45 68.93
N ILE A 134 41.59 -18.57 67.73
CA ILE A 134 40.57 -19.54 67.30
C ILE A 134 41.22 -20.45 66.28
N ALA A 135 40.82 -21.72 66.28
CA ALA A 135 41.27 -22.68 65.33
C ALA A 135 40.06 -23.38 64.71
N ASN A 136 40.07 -23.49 63.41
CA ASN A 136 39.03 -24.21 62.66
C ASN A 136 39.65 -24.86 61.43
N GLY A 137 38.91 -25.67 60.66
CA GLY A 137 39.43 -26.40 59.55
C GLY A 137 38.68 -26.07 58.25
N ILE A 138 39.30 -26.54 57.18
CA ILE A 138 38.70 -26.69 55.85
C ILE A 138 38.77 -28.15 55.50
N TRP A 139 37.70 -28.68 54.94
CA TRP A 139 37.54 -30.10 54.56
C TRP A 139 37.49 -30.21 53.06
N LYS A 140 38.29 -31.12 52.51
CA LYS A 140 38.22 -31.50 51.10
C LYS A 140 37.35 -32.72 50.97
N LEU A 141 36.30 -32.62 50.14
CA LEU A 141 35.39 -33.72 49.82
C LEU A 141 35.85 -34.48 48.59
N SER A 142 35.40 -35.70 48.41
CA SER A 142 35.77 -36.57 47.29
C SER A 142 35.22 -36.03 45.94
N ASN A 143 34.21 -35.17 45.95
CA ASN A 143 33.72 -34.39 44.79
C ASN A 143 34.56 -33.14 44.49
N SER A 144 35.76 -33.04 45.10
CA SER A 144 36.75 -31.98 44.92
C SER A 144 36.39 -30.61 45.55
N HIS A 145 35.25 -30.45 46.18
CA HIS A 145 34.88 -29.22 46.84
C HIS A 145 35.61 -29.06 48.21
N GLU A 146 35.93 -27.82 48.48
CA GLU A 146 36.38 -27.38 49.82
C GLU A 146 35.17 -26.92 50.62
N ALA A 147 34.93 -27.57 51.76
CA ALA A 147 33.77 -27.33 52.62
C ALA A 147 34.13 -26.79 53.97
N PHE A 148 33.23 -26.02 54.58
CA PHE A 148 33.40 -25.36 55.86
C PHE A 148 32.40 -25.92 56.87
N CYS A 149 32.78 -25.84 58.13
CA CYS A 149 31.99 -26.19 59.28
C CYS A 149 30.70 -25.37 59.38
N ALA A 150 29.54 -26.04 59.32
CA ALA A 150 28.26 -25.36 59.50
C ALA A 150 27.74 -25.42 60.97
N GLN A 151 28.38 -26.20 61.84
CA GLN A 151 27.99 -26.38 63.22
C GLN A 151 29.22 -26.42 64.14
N GLY A 152 29.94 -25.30 64.26
CA GLY A 152 31.25 -25.23 64.92
C GLY A 152 31.36 -25.66 66.39
N LEU A 153 30.24 -25.93 67.05
CA LEU A 153 30.25 -26.49 68.39
C LEU A 153 30.10 -28.04 68.43
N ASN A 154 29.84 -28.68 67.30
CA ASN A 154 29.78 -30.11 67.15
C ASN A 154 31.18 -30.71 66.93
N ALA A 155 31.31 -32.03 67.03
CA ALA A 155 32.56 -32.75 66.77
C ALA A 155 32.98 -32.57 65.28
N SER A 156 34.27 -32.38 65.04
CA SER A 156 34.82 -32.22 63.69
C SER A 156 34.86 -33.54 62.92
N PRO A 157 34.50 -33.54 61.59
CA PRO A 157 34.70 -34.71 60.73
C PRO A 157 36.18 -35.06 60.59
N ALA A 158 36.45 -36.34 60.41
CA ALA A 158 37.79 -36.90 60.17
C ALA A 158 37.92 -37.38 58.71
N ALA A 159 39.16 -37.51 58.23
CA ALA A 159 39.41 -38.12 56.92
C ALA A 159 38.91 -39.55 56.89
N GLY A 160 38.17 -39.93 55.86
CA GLY A 160 37.49 -41.19 55.72
C GLY A 160 36.02 -41.22 56.15
N ASP A 161 35.54 -40.19 56.83
CA ASP A 161 34.12 -40.08 57.18
C ASP A 161 33.26 -40.01 55.93
N VAL A 162 32.17 -40.78 55.93
CA VAL A 162 31.21 -40.83 54.83
C VAL A 162 30.20 -39.70 55.03
N THR A 163 29.92 -38.98 53.99
CA THR A 163 28.91 -37.92 53.97
C THR A 163 27.62 -38.40 53.35
N SER A 164 26.51 -37.74 53.63
CA SER A 164 25.30 -37.82 52.84
C SER A 164 25.56 -37.33 51.42
N ASN A 165 24.59 -37.57 50.52
CA ASN A 165 24.51 -36.82 49.28
C ASN A 165 24.43 -35.33 49.63
N PRO A 166 25.04 -34.45 48.82
CA PRO A 166 24.86 -33.03 48.94
C PRO A 166 23.39 -32.61 48.77
N TYR A 167 22.94 -31.67 49.54
CA TYR A 167 21.63 -31.08 49.40
C TYR A 167 21.71 -29.55 49.41
N LEU A 168 20.88 -28.95 48.58
CA LEU A 168 20.78 -27.49 48.45
C LEU A 168 20.26 -26.86 49.71
N VAL A 169 20.85 -25.73 50.11
CA VAL A 169 20.43 -24.98 51.30
C VAL A 169 20.14 -23.54 50.87
N GLU A 170 18.89 -23.16 50.94
CA GLU A 170 18.47 -21.77 50.68
C GLU A 170 18.60 -20.91 51.95
N ASN A 171 19.82 -20.48 52.26
CA ASN A 171 20.13 -19.56 53.33
C ASN A 171 21.00 -18.42 52.78
N GLU A 172 20.42 -17.25 52.64
CA GLU A 172 21.08 -16.09 52.00
C GLU A 172 22.33 -15.67 52.80
N ASN A 173 22.32 -15.77 54.15
CA ASN A 173 23.48 -15.45 54.95
C ASN A 173 24.61 -16.45 54.75
N LEU A 174 24.26 -17.75 54.69
CA LEU A 174 25.23 -18.79 54.38
C LEU A 174 25.85 -18.61 53.00
N LYS A 175 25.00 -18.31 52.03
CA LYS A 175 25.42 -18.01 50.66
C LYS A 175 26.41 -16.85 50.60
N LYS A 176 26.13 -15.75 51.26
CA LYS A 176 27.03 -14.62 51.36
C LYS A 176 28.35 -14.96 52.08
N CYS A 177 28.29 -15.71 53.17
CA CYS A 177 29.49 -16.13 53.89
C CYS A 177 30.43 -17.01 53.05
N LEU A 178 29.90 -17.90 52.26
CA LEU A 178 30.70 -18.74 51.37
C LEU A 178 31.19 -17.94 50.13
N TYR A 179 30.38 -17.07 49.57
CA TYR A 179 30.76 -16.25 48.43
C TYR A 179 31.85 -15.23 48.74
N TYR A 180 31.73 -14.54 49.87
CA TYR A 180 32.70 -13.50 50.28
C TYR A 180 33.80 -14.04 51.20
N GLY A 181 33.72 -15.31 51.58
CA GLY A 181 34.69 -16.04 52.37
C GLY A 181 35.88 -16.50 51.54
N TYR A 182 36.78 -17.29 52.20
CA TYR A 182 37.94 -17.87 51.58
C TYR A 182 37.59 -18.69 50.32
N ASN A 183 38.35 -18.45 49.27
CA ASN A 183 38.19 -19.11 47.98
C ASN A 183 36.80 -18.96 47.31
N GLY A 184 35.94 -18.14 47.87
CA GLY A 184 34.70 -17.73 47.20
C GLY A 184 34.94 -16.72 46.07
N PRO A 185 34.06 -16.60 45.05
CA PRO A 185 34.27 -15.66 43.93
C PRO A 185 34.47 -14.21 44.36
N GLY A 186 33.87 -13.80 45.44
CA GLY A 186 33.99 -12.46 45.98
C GLY A 186 34.90 -12.35 47.25
N ASP A 187 35.84 -13.26 47.42
CA ASP A 187 36.69 -13.37 48.62
C ASP A 187 37.29 -12.02 49.06
N ILE A 188 36.86 -11.55 50.20
CA ILE A 188 37.38 -10.31 50.82
C ILE A 188 38.25 -10.59 52.04
N LEU A 189 38.39 -11.87 52.42
CA LEU A 189 39.07 -12.22 53.66
C LEU A 189 40.55 -12.55 53.43
N THR A 190 40.90 -13.23 52.33
CA THR A 190 42.29 -13.67 52.08
C THR A 190 43.26 -12.52 52.00
N SER A 191 42.91 -11.43 51.36
CA SER A 191 43.76 -10.24 51.26
C SER A 191 43.96 -9.51 52.61
N ARG A 192 42.98 -9.66 53.53
CA ARG A 192 42.95 -8.94 54.81
C ARG A 192 43.61 -9.72 55.96
N PHE A 193 43.45 -11.06 55.93
CA PHE A 193 43.82 -11.91 57.06
C PHE A 193 44.76 -13.05 56.69
N GLY A 194 45.23 -13.11 55.45
CA GLY A 194 46.00 -14.22 54.94
C GLY A 194 45.19 -15.51 54.82
N VAL A 195 45.71 -16.53 54.12
CA VAL A 195 44.99 -17.81 53.87
C VAL A 195 44.48 -18.46 55.16
N SER A 196 45.35 -18.65 56.15
CA SER A 196 44.94 -19.28 57.43
C SER A 196 43.83 -18.50 58.15
N GLY A 197 44.00 -17.19 58.22
CA GLY A 197 42.98 -16.36 58.87
C GLY A 197 41.64 -16.38 58.11
N ALA A 198 41.70 -16.29 56.80
CA ALA A 198 40.50 -16.33 55.94
C ALA A 198 39.74 -17.65 56.11
N ILE A 199 40.42 -18.79 56.10
CA ILE A 199 39.80 -20.10 56.30
C ILE A 199 39.07 -20.18 57.66
N VAL A 200 39.75 -19.77 58.74
CA VAL A 200 39.14 -19.83 60.08
C VAL A 200 37.94 -18.88 60.19
N LEU A 201 38.08 -17.67 59.67
CA LEU A 201 37.03 -16.67 59.74
C LEU A 201 35.83 -17.07 58.87
N THR A 202 36.04 -17.69 57.68
CA THR A 202 34.97 -18.24 56.85
C THR A 202 34.21 -19.32 57.58
N SER A 203 34.91 -20.31 58.23
CA SER A 203 34.26 -21.33 59.04
C SER A 203 33.40 -20.74 60.18
N GLU A 204 33.90 -19.72 60.88
CA GLU A 204 33.12 -19.05 61.92
C GLU A 204 31.85 -18.38 61.39
N LEU A 205 31.95 -17.68 60.24
CA LEU A 205 30.83 -17.00 59.58
C LEU A 205 29.81 -18.02 59.08
N VAL A 206 30.26 -19.09 58.39
CA VAL A 206 29.41 -20.18 57.90
C VAL A 206 28.68 -20.89 59.06
N SER A 207 29.37 -21.22 60.12
CA SER A 207 28.79 -21.80 61.33
C SER A 207 27.72 -20.86 61.97
N ASN A 208 28.02 -19.57 62.05
CA ASN A 208 27.05 -18.61 62.55
C ASN A 208 25.83 -18.44 61.63
N ALA A 209 26.03 -18.49 60.33
CA ALA A 209 24.95 -18.36 59.33
C ALA A 209 23.96 -19.51 59.41
N PHE A 210 24.45 -20.74 59.62
CA PHE A 210 23.63 -21.94 59.67
C PHE A 210 23.06 -22.23 61.05
N SER A 211 23.92 -22.26 62.11
CA SER A 211 23.53 -22.66 63.45
C SER A 211 23.27 -21.52 64.44
N SER A 212 23.43 -20.27 64.02
CA SER A 212 23.37 -19.09 64.86
C SER A 212 24.43 -19.07 65.97
N ASN A 213 25.40 -19.95 65.91
CA ASN A 213 26.47 -20.11 66.86
C ASN A 213 27.81 -20.47 66.19
N CYS A 214 28.93 -20.19 66.84
CA CYS A 214 30.27 -20.49 66.36
C CYS A 214 31.26 -20.50 67.55
N ILE A 215 32.49 -20.97 67.29
CA ILE A 215 33.52 -21.08 68.33
C ILE A 215 33.85 -19.71 68.94
N SER A 216 33.94 -18.68 68.13
CA SER A 216 34.23 -17.32 68.58
C SER A 216 33.21 -16.69 69.54
N LYS A 217 31.97 -17.17 69.47
CA LYS A 217 30.90 -16.82 70.43
C LYS A 217 30.99 -17.60 71.75
N ALA A 218 31.36 -18.85 71.64
CA ALA A 218 31.33 -19.80 72.75
C ALA A 218 32.64 -19.85 73.58
N SER A 219 33.72 -19.32 73.08
CA SER A 219 35.06 -19.36 73.73
C SER A 219 35.49 -17.96 74.18
N ASN A 220 36.28 -17.92 75.30
CA ASN A 220 36.90 -16.68 75.81
C ASN A 220 35.90 -15.53 75.98
N ASP A 221 34.73 -15.77 76.50
CA ASP A 221 33.65 -14.77 76.68
C ASP A 221 33.28 -13.99 75.41
N GLY A 222 33.37 -14.63 74.26
CA GLY A 222 33.06 -14.03 72.98
C GLY A 222 34.11 -13.04 72.50
N TYR A 223 35.35 -13.07 73.02
CA TYR A 223 36.38 -12.07 72.68
C TYR A 223 36.57 -11.90 71.18
N HIS A 224 36.78 -13.01 70.36
CA HIS A 224 37.00 -12.94 68.95
C HIS A 224 35.74 -12.51 68.19
N TRP A 225 34.57 -12.92 68.65
CA TRP A 225 33.32 -12.42 68.10
C TRP A 225 33.23 -10.90 68.21
N ASN A 226 33.46 -10.37 69.39
CA ASN A 226 33.34 -8.94 69.67
C ASN A 226 34.45 -8.07 69.02
N LYS A 227 35.60 -8.65 68.75
CA LYS A 227 36.72 -7.92 68.15
C LYS A 227 36.80 -7.98 66.62
N VAL A 228 36.46 -9.13 65.97
CA VAL A 228 36.66 -9.36 64.56
C VAL A 228 35.46 -9.96 63.91
N VAL A 229 35.01 -11.18 64.33
CA VAL A 229 34.03 -11.96 63.59
C VAL A 229 32.69 -11.28 63.50
N GLY A 230 32.18 -10.64 64.55
CA GLY A 230 30.90 -9.92 64.53
C GLY A 230 30.89 -8.71 63.60
N GLY A 231 32.04 -8.01 63.51
CA GLY A 231 32.19 -6.95 62.52
C GLY A 231 32.14 -7.43 61.09
N LEU A 232 32.88 -8.53 60.79
CA LEU A 232 32.86 -9.18 59.47
C LEU A 232 31.50 -9.76 59.13
N TRP A 233 30.81 -10.36 60.08
CA TRP A 233 29.44 -10.82 59.90
C TRP A 233 28.52 -9.68 59.40
N ASN A 234 28.51 -8.57 60.13
CA ASN A 234 27.68 -7.41 59.74
C ASN A 234 28.06 -6.83 58.38
N GLU A 235 29.35 -6.80 58.06
CA GLU A 235 29.83 -6.38 56.73
C GLU A 235 29.32 -7.28 55.63
N ILE A 236 29.49 -8.60 55.79
CA ILE A 236 29.14 -9.58 54.74
C ILE A 236 27.64 -9.67 54.54
N ILE A 237 26.82 -9.73 55.58
CA ILE A 237 25.37 -9.83 55.43
C ILE A 237 24.76 -8.57 54.86
N SER A 238 25.40 -7.40 55.01
CA SER A 238 24.96 -6.14 54.42
C SER A 238 25.24 -6.04 52.90
N LYS A 239 26.09 -6.92 52.33
CA LYS A 239 26.39 -6.95 50.89
C LYS A 239 25.16 -7.36 50.08
N PRO A 240 25.10 -7.01 48.78
CA PRO A 240 24.01 -7.42 47.89
C PRO A 240 23.82 -8.95 47.90
N SER A 241 22.59 -9.37 47.56
CA SER A 241 22.31 -10.81 47.29
C SER A 241 23.17 -11.32 46.14
N VAL A 242 23.66 -12.54 46.27
CA VAL A 242 24.58 -13.15 45.29
C VAL A 242 23.78 -13.97 44.31
N LYS A 243 23.93 -13.67 43.05
CA LYS A 243 23.35 -14.45 41.94
C LYS A 243 24.34 -15.53 41.50
N ASN A 244 23.85 -16.54 40.83
CA ASN A 244 24.66 -17.61 40.19
C ASN A 244 25.58 -18.37 41.18
N TYR A 245 25.22 -18.41 42.42
CA TYR A 245 25.96 -19.10 43.47
C TYR A 245 25.03 -19.91 44.34
N SER A 246 25.17 -21.23 44.29
CA SER A 246 24.37 -22.17 45.07
C SER A 246 25.14 -22.68 46.28
N THR A 247 24.45 -22.91 47.41
CA THR A 247 25.05 -23.41 48.63
C THR A 247 24.58 -24.81 48.94
N TYR A 248 25.53 -25.73 49.11
CA TYR A 248 25.26 -27.15 49.40
C TYR A 248 25.75 -27.49 50.79
N MET A 249 25.07 -28.50 51.39
CA MET A 249 25.49 -29.09 52.63
C MET A 249 25.55 -30.61 52.52
N VAL A 250 26.42 -31.18 53.30
CA VAL A 250 26.48 -32.65 53.52
C VAL A 250 26.43 -32.93 55.00
N ASP A 251 25.71 -33.95 55.37
CA ASP A 251 25.67 -34.50 56.73
C ASP A 251 26.79 -35.53 56.90
N VAL A 252 27.52 -35.44 57.97
CA VAL A 252 28.54 -36.42 58.30
C VAL A 252 27.99 -37.35 59.36
N ALA A 253 27.98 -38.66 59.10
CA ALA A 253 27.40 -39.63 59.99
C ALA A 253 28.28 -39.89 61.22
N GLY A 254 27.64 -40.07 62.39
CA GLY A 254 28.34 -40.46 63.62
C GLY A 254 28.28 -39.39 64.74
N SER A 255 28.93 -39.68 65.81
CA SER A 255 29.09 -38.83 67.00
C SER A 255 30.49 -38.97 67.52
N ALA A 256 31.07 -37.87 67.93
CA ALA A 256 32.42 -37.82 68.54
C ALA A 256 32.48 -36.74 69.61
N TYR A 257 33.56 -36.72 70.36
CA TYR A 257 33.78 -35.64 71.36
C TYR A 257 34.21 -34.36 70.66
N ASN A 258 33.50 -33.27 70.94
CA ASN A 258 33.88 -31.94 70.48
C ASN A 258 35.06 -31.37 71.27
N TRP A 259 35.52 -30.16 70.91
CA TRP A 259 36.63 -29.47 71.56
C TRP A 259 36.40 -29.15 73.04
N GLN A 260 35.16 -29.20 73.52
CA GLN A 260 34.79 -29.09 74.94
C GLN A 260 34.72 -30.39 75.69
N GLY A 261 35.05 -31.55 75.05
CA GLY A 261 34.92 -32.87 75.60
C GLY A 261 33.50 -33.40 75.74
N VAL A 262 32.56 -32.79 74.99
CA VAL A 262 31.13 -33.18 74.98
C VAL A 262 30.90 -34.08 73.76
N LEU A 263 30.22 -35.22 73.96
CA LEU A 263 29.81 -36.13 72.86
C LEU A 263 28.70 -35.40 72.08
N THR A 264 28.95 -35.09 70.82
CA THR A 264 28.00 -34.43 69.91
C THR A 264 27.94 -35.16 68.60
N PRO A 265 26.86 -35.01 67.79
CA PRO A 265 26.87 -35.42 66.38
C PRO A 265 28.07 -34.78 65.70
N ILE A 266 28.59 -35.46 64.62
CA ILE A 266 29.58 -34.83 63.75
C ILE A 266 28.92 -33.67 63.02
N GLN A 267 29.66 -32.58 62.86
CA GLN A 267 29.12 -31.34 62.25
C GLN A 267 28.83 -31.51 60.76
N LYS A 268 27.86 -30.79 60.25
CA LYS A 268 27.57 -30.64 58.83
C LYS A 268 28.62 -29.76 58.19
N LEU A 269 28.90 -30.07 56.93
CA LEU A 269 29.81 -29.28 56.11
C LEU A 269 29.03 -28.54 55.01
N ALA A 270 29.41 -27.28 54.76
CA ALA A 270 28.80 -26.44 53.75
C ALA A 270 29.85 -25.96 52.72
N TYR A 271 29.46 -25.95 51.46
CA TYR A 271 30.27 -25.38 50.38
C TYR A 271 29.40 -24.62 49.37
N GLY A 272 30.02 -23.81 48.52
CA GLY A 272 29.35 -23.04 47.48
C GLY A 272 29.82 -23.45 46.11
N VAL A 273 28.91 -23.37 45.15
CA VAL A 273 29.19 -23.62 43.73
C VAL A 273 28.79 -22.39 42.96
N TYR A 274 29.74 -21.80 42.23
CA TYR A 274 29.49 -20.68 41.30
C TYR A 274 29.30 -21.25 39.91
N VAL A 275 28.15 -20.89 39.29
CA VAL A 275 27.85 -21.24 37.91
C VAL A 275 27.86 -19.93 37.11
N PRO A 276 28.93 -19.67 36.35
CA PRO A 276 29.03 -18.47 35.57
C PRO A 276 27.91 -18.44 34.51
N THR A 277 27.22 -17.32 34.40
CA THR A 277 26.17 -17.12 33.41
C THR A 277 26.25 -15.74 32.79
N GLY A 278 25.71 -15.62 31.58
CA GLY A 278 25.61 -14.34 30.90
C GLY A 278 24.20 -14.10 30.36
N SER A 279 24.07 -13.05 29.59
CA SER A 279 22.77 -12.61 29.07
C SER A 279 22.89 -12.16 27.63
N VAL A 280 21.78 -12.26 26.89
CA VAL A 280 21.68 -11.79 25.50
C VAL A 280 20.49 -10.84 25.36
N LYS A 281 20.65 -9.81 24.57
CA LYS A 281 19.59 -8.91 24.08
C LYS A 281 19.80 -8.58 22.62
N LEU A 282 18.75 -8.11 21.95
CA LEU A 282 18.80 -7.76 20.54
C LEU A 282 18.52 -6.26 20.35
N LEU A 283 19.17 -5.69 19.34
CA LEU A 283 18.83 -4.40 18.75
C LEU A 283 18.44 -4.61 17.28
N LYS A 284 17.17 -4.44 16.96
CA LYS A 284 16.64 -4.56 15.61
C LYS A 284 16.72 -3.22 14.90
N ILE A 285 17.27 -3.23 13.69
CA ILE A 285 17.37 -2.04 12.84
C ILE A 285 16.92 -2.35 11.42
N SER A 286 16.56 -1.29 10.68
CA SER A 286 16.26 -1.39 9.26
C SER A 286 17.52 -1.39 8.42
N SER A 287 17.58 -2.22 7.38
CA SER A 287 18.68 -2.20 6.40
C SER A 287 18.62 -0.98 5.48
N LYS A 288 17.49 -0.26 5.42
CA LYS A 288 17.33 0.96 4.61
C LYS A 288 16.37 1.95 5.28
N ASN A 289 16.91 2.80 6.15
CA ASN A 289 16.15 3.77 6.94
C ASN A 289 15.34 4.76 6.10
N GLU A 290 15.79 5.10 4.89
CA GLU A 290 15.07 6.02 3.98
C GLU A 290 13.65 5.53 3.66
N ILE A 291 13.42 4.21 3.64
CA ILE A 291 12.13 3.60 3.32
C ILE A 291 11.15 3.72 4.49
N ASN A 292 11.61 3.52 5.72
CA ASN A 292 10.75 3.45 6.90
C ASN A 292 10.76 4.72 7.77
N GLN A 293 11.66 5.66 7.52
CA GLN A 293 11.77 6.90 8.29
C GLN A 293 10.47 7.72 8.21
N SER A 294 9.92 8.08 9.37
CA SER A 294 8.67 8.85 9.50
C SER A 294 7.44 8.17 8.86
N ASN A 295 7.50 6.86 8.64
CA ASN A 295 6.46 6.08 7.99
C ASN A 295 5.82 5.10 8.98
N SER A 296 4.61 5.39 9.44
CA SER A 296 3.88 4.59 10.42
C SER A 296 3.40 3.23 9.89
N SER A 297 3.58 2.95 8.58
CA SER A 297 3.33 1.63 8.00
C SER A 297 4.44 0.62 8.32
N TYR A 298 5.51 1.04 8.99
CA TYR A 298 6.59 0.18 9.46
C TYR A 298 6.72 0.28 10.96
N THR A 299 6.80 -0.85 11.63
CA THR A 299 7.06 -0.91 13.07
C THR A 299 8.00 -2.06 13.37
N PHE A 300 8.87 -1.92 14.37
CA PHE A 300 9.65 -3.04 14.90
C PHE A 300 8.86 -3.86 15.93
N SER A 301 7.84 -3.25 16.52
CA SER A 301 6.99 -3.92 17.49
C SER A 301 6.28 -5.14 16.87
N GLY A 302 6.25 -6.22 17.63
CA GLY A 302 5.67 -7.49 17.20
C GLY A 302 6.65 -8.44 16.51
N ALA A 303 7.91 -8.05 16.30
CA ALA A 303 8.95 -8.98 15.88
C ALA A 303 9.28 -9.96 17.00
N LEU A 304 9.42 -11.24 16.64
CA LEU A 304 9.80 -12.30 17.58
C LEU A 304 11.05 -13.02 17.06
N TYR A 305 12.01 -13.22 17.95
CA TYR A 305 13.21 -14.02 17.70
C TYR A 305 13.33 -15.15 18.70
N GLY A 306 13.79 -16.30 18.25
CA GLY A 306 14.13 -17.42 19.13
C GLY A 306 15.62 -17.41 19.48
N LEU A 307 15.92 -17.78 20.73
CA LEU A 307 17.28 -18.13 21.15
C LEU A 307 17.38 -19.66 21.19
N TYR A 308 18.43 -20.21 20.59
CA TYR A 308 18.59 -21.66 20.40
C TYR A 308 19.98 -22.12 20.84
N LYS A 309 20.06 -23.39 21.31
CA LYS A 309 21.35 -24.04 21.62
C LYS A 309 22.07 -24.57 20.38
N ASP A 310 21.33 -24.92 19.34
CA ASP A 310 21.85 -25.57 18.14
C ASP A 310 21.81 -24.65 16.92
N SER A 311 22.77 -24.82 16.00
CA SER A 311 22.86 -24.02 14.75
C SER A 311 21.72 -24.28 13.76
N GLY A 312 20.95 -25.34 13.93
CA GLY A 312 19.76 -25.66 13.14
C GLY A 312 18.49 -25.02 13.70
N CYS A 313 18.57 -24.25 14.78
CA CYS A 313 17.48 -23.57 15.45
C CYS A 313 16.29 -24.51 15.82
N LYS A 314 16.58 -25.70 16.31
CA LYS A 314 15.58 -26.68 16.72
C LYS A 314 15.33 -26.65 18.23
N GLU A 315 16.37 -26.47 19.03
CA GLU A 315 16.31 -26.42 20.48
C GLU A 315 16.16 -24.96 20.96
N LYS A 316 14.92 -24.48 21.01
CA LYS A 316 14.58 -23.13 21.47
C LYS A 316 14.62 -23.07 23.00
N ILE A 317 15.43 -22.19 23.56
CA ILE A 317 15.58 -21.96 25.00
C ILE A 317 15.00 -20.63 25.48
N GLY A 318 14.73 -19.69 24.55
CA GLY A 318 14.18 -18.41 24.90
C GLY A 318 13.55 -17.68 23.71
N GLU A 319 12.85 -16.58 24.01
CA GLU A 319 12.21 -15.76 22.99
C GLU A 319 12.44 -14.28 23.25
N PHE A 320 12.90 -13.56 22.25
CA PHE A 320 13.02 -12.12 22.27
C PHE A 320 11.76 -11.49 21.63
N LYS A 321 11.19 -10.52 22.34
CA LYS A 321 10.10 -9.66 21.86
C LYS A 321 10.65 -8.28 21.63
N ILE A 322 10.53 -7.77 20.41
CA ILE A 322 11.05 -6.46 20.01
C ILE A 322 9.99 -5.39 20.27
N ASP A 323 10.41 -4.27 20.86
CA ASP A 323 9.58 -3.09 21.08
C ASP A 323 9.61 -2.12 19.89
N GLU A 324 8.90 -1.01 19.99
CA GLU A 324 8.85 0.03 18.93
C GLU A 324 10.21 0.68 18.68
N SER A 325 11.10 0.71 19.67
CA SER A 325 12.46 1.27 19.53
C SER A 325 13.46 0.29 18.91
N GLY A 326 13.05 -0.93 18.61
CA GLY A 326 13.90 -1.99 18.09
C GLY A 326 14.64 -2.79 19.16
N LYS A 327 14.40 -2.55 20.46
CA LYS A 327 15.06 -3.26 21.56
C LYS A 327 14.25 -4.47 21.99
N SER A 328 14.98 -5.54 22.36
CA SER A 328 14.36 -6.73 22.94
C SER A 328 14.36 -6.69 24.47
N ASN A 329 13.60 -7.61 25.07
CA ASN A 329 13.85 -8.07 26.42
C ASN A 329 15.24 -8.72 26.51
N VAL A 330 15.77 -8.81 27.73
CA VAL A 330 17.01 -9.53 28.03
C VAL A 330 16.65 -10.98 28.36
N ILE A 331 17.37 -11.95 27.80
CA ILE A 331 17.36 -13.35 28.24
C ILE A 331 18.64 -13.55 29.03
N GLY A 332 18.51 -13.78 30.33
CA GLY A 332 19.60 -13.98 31.29
C GLY A 332 19.74 -15.43 31.75
N ASP A 333 20.68 -15.62 32.69
CA ASP A 333 20.97 -16.90 33.32
C ASP A 333 21.32 -18.00 32.29
N LEU A 334 22.03 -17.60 31.23
CA LEU A 334 22.51 -18.50 30.19
C LEU A 334 23.88 -19.05 30.54
N ASP A 335 24.07 -20.35 30.41
CA ASP A 335 25.38 -20.97 30.50
C ASP A 335 26.37 -20.34 29.53
N LEU A 336 27.65 -20.35 29.86
CA LEU A 336 28.68 -19.86 28.95
C LEU A 336 28.73 -20.78 27.71
N GLY A 337 28.75 -20.17 26.53
CA GLY A 337 28.80 -20.96 25.31
C GLY A 337 28.29 -20.19 24.07
N THR A 338 28.10 -20.95 23.01
CA THR A 338 27.62 -20.41 21.74
C THR A 338 26.14 -20.70 21.58
N TYR A 339 25.37 -19.66 21.26
CA TYR A 339 23.94 -19.71 21.00
C TYR A 339 23.63 -19.15 19.62
N TYR A 340 22.41 -19.43 19.16
CA TYR A 340 21.96 -19.05 17.83
C TYR A 340 20.63 -18.29 17.95
N VAL A 341 20.51 -17.22 17.14
CA VAL A 341 19.30 -16.39 17.11
C VAL A 341 18.73 -16.40 15.70
N ASN A 342 17.43 -16.63 15.58
CA ASN A 342 16.72 -16.61 14.30
C ASN A 342 15.35 -15.96 14.46
N GLU A 343 14.91 -15.22 13.45
CA GLU A 343 13.60 -14.58 13.47
C GLU A 343 12.48 -15.62 13.31
N ILE A 344 11.54 -15.61 14.24
CA ILE A 344 10.32 -16.45 14.20
C ILE A 344 9.22 -15.74 13.44
N LEU A 345 9.00 -14.46 13.77
CA LEU A 345 7.93 -13.62 13.20
C LEU A 345 8.49 -12.24 12.86
N ALA A 346 8.39 -11.88 11.59
CA ALA A 346 8.75 -10.54 11.13
C ALA A 346 7.68 -9.51 11.51
N PRO A 347 8.06 -8.29 11.90
CA PRO A 347 7.13 -7.23 12.22
C PRO A 347 6.45 -6.67 10.96
N HIS A 348 5.43 -5.82 11.14
CA HIS A 348 4.74 -5.24 10.00
C HIS A 348 5.68 -4.32 9.19
N GLY A 349 5.64 -4.49 7.88
CA GLY A 349 6.42 -3.70 6.93
C GLY A 349 7.79 -4.28 6.59
N TYR A 350 8.21 -5.38 7.20
CA TYR A 350 9.52 -5.98 6.94
C TYR A 350 9.40 -7.40 6.40
N GLN A 351 10.36 -7.76 5.57
CA GLN A 351 10.57 -9.13 5.15
C GLN A 351 11.15 -9.92 6.32
N LYS A 352 10.72 -11.18 6.49
CA LYS A 352 11.27 -12.08 7.49
C LYS A 352 12.76 -12.31 7.22
N ASP A 353 13.58 -12.04 8.23
CA ASP A 353 15.01 -12.36 8.21
C ASP A 353 15.22 -13.87 8.42
N THR A 354 15.88 -14.50 7.48
CA THR A 354 16.25 -15.92 7.53
C THR A 354 17.66 -16.16 8.05
N THR A 355 18.39 -15.11 8.40
CA THR A 355 19.75 -15.17 8.91
C THR A 355 19.75 -15.81 10.29
N ILE A 356 20.70 -16.72 10.50
CA ILE A 356 20.97 -17.28 11.82
C ILE A 356 22.18 -16.52 12.38
N TYR A 357 21.95 -15.75 13.42
CA TYR A 357 22.99 -14.99 14.11
C TYR A 357 23.63 -15.87 15.19
N THR A 358 24.96 -15.87 15.27
CA THR A 358 25.71 -16.58 16.29
C THR A 358 26.10 -15.62 17.40
N VAL A 359 25.88 -15.99 18.65
CA VAL A 359 26.25 -15.21 19.83
C VAL A 359 27.06 -16.07 20.79
N LYS A 360 28.13 -15.52 21.30
CA LYS A 360 28.95 -16.13 22.37
C LYS A 360 28.58 -15.46 23.69
N VAL A 361 28.07 -16.24 24.62
CA VAL A 361 27.77 -15.80 25.98
C VAL A 361 29.00 -15.97 26.84
N GLU A 362 29.41 -14.89 27.51
CA GLU A 362 30.54 -14.84 28.41
C GLU A 362 30.07 -14.40 29.81
N ASP A 363 30.88 -14.75 30.84
CA ASP A 363 30.53 -14.55 32.21
C ASP A 363 30.19 -13.09 32.56
N GLU A 364 29.11 -12.89 33.31
CA GLU A 364 28.60 -11.60 33.80
C GLU A 364 28.35 -10.54 32.70
N THR A 365 28.31 -10.96 31.44
CA THR A 365 28.12 -10.03 30.31
C THR A 365 26.69 -10.02 29.81
N VAL A 366 26.25 -8.86 29.29
CA VAL A 366 25.04 -8.73 28.48
C VAL A 366 25.47 -8.47 27.03
N VAL A 367 25.43 -9.51 26.22
CA VAL A 367 25.77 -9.41 24.80
C VAL A 367 24.59 -8.84 24.03
N GLU A 368 24.83 -7.72 23.30
CA GLU A 368 23.83 -7.14 22.40
C GLU A 368 24.16 -7.53 20.95
N ILE A 369 23.17 -8.10 20.25
CA ILE A 369 23.28 -8.43 18.83
C ILE A 369 22.43 -7.45 18.03
N GLU A 370 23.01 -6.87 16.98
CA GLU A 370 22.29 -6.11 15.98
C GLU A 370 21.71 -7.08 14.94
N VAL A 371 20.38 -7.06 14.75
CA VAL A 371 19.65 -7.82 13.73
C VAL A 371 19.02 -6.85 12.73
N ARG A 372 19.09 -7.18 11.42
CA ARG A 372 18.74 -6.26 10.34
C ARG A 372 17.65 -6.83 9.46
N ASP A 373 16.53 -6.12 9.37
CA ASP A 373 15.46 -6.48 8.45
C ASP A 373 15.43 -5.60 7.20
N VAL A 374 15.00 -6.21 6.10
CA VAL A 374 14.76 -5.51 4.84
C VAL A 374 13.34 -4.95 4.85
N PRO A 375 13.15 -3.63 4.72
CA PRO A 375 11.82 -3.04 4.61
C PRO A 375 11.17 -3.46 3.29
N GLN A 376 9.91 -3.87 3.36
CA GLN A 376 9.13 -4.28 2.20
C GLN A 376 8.75 -3.09 1.34
N THR A 377 8.77 -3.27 0.03
CA THR A 377 8.48 -2.23 -0.95
C THR A 377 7.66 -2.76 -2.12
N ASN A 378 7.05 -1.86 -2.88
CA ASN A 378 6.44 -2.13 -4.18
C ASN A 378 7.39 -1.69 -5.28
N LEU A 379 7.85 -2.59 -6.14
CA LEU A 379 8.59 -2.19 -7.34
C LEU A 379 7.66 -1.40 -8.26
N MET A 380 8.20 -0.32 -8.83
CA MET A 380 7.44 0.60 -9.65
C MET A 380 7.90 0.53 -11.11
N ASP A 381 6.94 0.57 -12.01
CA ASP A 381 7.12 0.64 -13.46
C ASP A 381 6.01 1.51 -14.06
N LEU A 382 5.00 0.92 -14.66
CA LEU A 382 3.82 1.61 -15.19
C LEU A 382 2.90 2.04 -14.04
N VAL A 383 2.81 3.35 -13.78
CA VAL A 383 2.05 3.87 -12.66
C VAL A 383 0.68 4.43 -13.04
N LEU A 384 0.53 4.92 -14.27
CA LEU A 384 -0.73 5.48 -14.75
C LEU A 384 -0.96 5.20 -16.24
N VAL A 385 -2.22 4.93 -16.59
CA VAL A 385 -2.71 4.90 -17.97
C VAL A 385 -3.88 5.87 -18.08
N LYS A 386 -3.67 6.94 -18.86
CA LYS A 386 -4.72 7.89 -19.24
C LYS A 386 -5.40 7.43 -20.52
N GLN A 387 -6.72 7.47 -20.52
CA GLN A 387 -7.55 7.05 -21.64
C GLN A 387 -8.58 8.13 -21.99
N ASP A 388 -8.99 8.14 -23.25
CA ASP A 388 -10.19 8.84 -23.68
C ASP A 388 -11.43 8.12 -23.17
N ALA A 389 -12.39 8.85 -22.62
CA ALA A 389 -13.57 8.25 -21.97
C ALA A 389 -14.47 7.46 -22.95
N GLU A 390 -14.47 7.81 -24.25
CA GLU A 390 -15.31 7.18 -25.27
C GLU A 390 -14.57 6.14 -26.08
N THR A 391 -13.33 6.43 -26.49
CA THR A 391 -12.55 5.61 -27.44
C THR A 391 -11.45 4.78 -26.80
N GLY A 392 -11.17 4.99 -25.51
CA GLY A 392 -10.10 4.29 -24.79
C GLY A 392 -8.71 4.85 -25.11
N ASN A 393 -7.87 4.07 -25.77
CA ASN A 393 -6.46 4.46 -25.99
C ASN A 393 -6.23 5.37 -27.21
N LYS A 394 -7.28 5.78 -27.91
CA LYS A 394 -7.19 6.62 -29.11
C LYS A 394 -7.77 8.00 -28.84
N ALA A 395 -6.95 9.04 -28.94
CA ALA A 395 -7.42 10.42 -28.85
C ALA A 395 -8.36 10.78 -30.03
N GLN A 396 -9.33 11.65 -29.77
CA GLN A 396 -10.33 12.07 -30.75
C GLN A 396 -9.98 13.45 -31.33
N GLY A 397 -10.31 13.66 -32.61
CA GLY A 397 -10.16 14.98 -33.27
C GLY A 397 -8.71 15.50 -33.18
N MET A 398 -8.54 16.70 -32.62
CA MET A 398 -7.25 17.34 -32.40
C MET A 398 -6.65 17.05 -31.02
N ALA A 399 -7.31 16.24 -30.19
CA ALA A 399 -6.85 15.90 -28.85
C ALA A 399 -5.59 15.03 -28.85
N SER A 400 -4.86 15.08 -27.75
CA SER A 400 -3.67 14.27 -27.52
C SER A 400 -3.65 13.76 -26.09
N LEU A 401 -3.28 12.52 -25.85
CA LEU A 401 -3.09 11.97 -24.51
C LEU A 401 -1.73 12.34 -23.89
N LYS A 402 -0.87 13.00 -24.65
CA LYS A 402 0.49 13.39 -24.27
C LYS A 402 0.49 14.62 -23.40
N ASP A 403 1.50 14.70 -22.49
CA ASP A 403 1.83 15.85 -21.64
C ASP A 403 0.74 16.21 -20.59
N ALA A 404 -0.22 15.34 -20.31
CA ALA A 404 -1.07 15.47 -19.12
C ALA A 404 -0.19 15.41 -17.88
N LYS A 405 -0.34 16.35 -16.95
CA LYS A 405 0.46 16.39 -15.72
C LYS A 405 -0.35 15.90 -14.53
N TYR A 406 0.25 14.98 -13.79
CA TYR A 406 -0.31 14.40 -12.58
C TYR A 406 0.59 14.67 -11.40
N GLU A 407 -0.01 15.07 -10.29
CA GLU A 407 0.66 15.18 -9.00
C GLU A 407 0.49 13.87 -8.24
N PHE A 408 1.59 13.21 -7.92
CA PHE A 408 1.68 12.02 -7.10
C PHE A 408 2.17 12.43 -5.72
N LYS A 409 1.45 12.04 -4.66
CA LYS A 409 1.84 12.29 -3.27
C LYS A 409 1.88 10.97 -2.51
N PHE A 410 2.98 10.74 -1.80
CA PHE A 410 3.16 9.56 -0.98
C PHE A 410 3.12 9.93 0.51
N TYR A 411 2.32 9.19 1.28
CA TYR A 411 2.09 9.39 2.71
C TYR A 411 2.49 8.13 3.49
N GLY A 412 3.18 8.34 4.61
CA GLY A 412 3.69 7.26 5.47
C GLY A 412 2.65 6.69 6.43
N GLY A 413 1.51 6.26 5.93
CA GLY A 413 0.44 5.62 6.69
C GLY A 413 -0.61 5.05 5.76
N LEU A 414 -1.50 4.20 6.27
CA LEU A 414 -2.54 3.51 5.51
C LEU A 414 -3.87 4.27 5.66
N TYR A 415 -4.26 5.04 4.65
CA TYR A 415 -5.46 5.88 4.65
C TYR A 415 -6.45 5.42 3.58
N ASP A 416 -7.75 5.39 3.92
CA ASP A 416 -8.84 5.05 2.98
C ASP A 416 -9.31 6.25 2.14
N LYS A 417 -8.95 7.47 2.54
CA LYS A 417 -9.30 8.72 1.88
C LYS A 417 -8.04 9.55 1.68
N ASP A 418 -8.14 10.59 0.84
CA ASP A 418 -7.06 11.53 0.61
C ASP A 418 -6.53 12.12 1.93
N PRO A 419 -5.28 11.82 2.31
CA PRO A 419 -4.68 12.36 3.54
C PRO A 419 -4.45 13.87 3.45
N GLY A 420 -4.21 14.42 2.26
CA GLY A 420 -4.06 15.86 2.04
C GLY A 420 -5.32 16.62 2.43
N GLY A 421 -6.50 16.09 2.10
CA GLY A 421 -7.79 16.62 2.53
C GLY A 421 -8.03 16.57 4.04
N LEU A 422 -7.24 15.77 4.77
CA LEU A 422 -7.24 15.68 6.24
C LEU A 422 -6.15 16.55 6.89
N GLY A 423 -5.39 17.32 6.11
CA GLY A 423 -4.30 18.16 6.59
C GLY A 423 -2.99 17.41 6.86
N ILE A 424 -2.84 16.18 6.38
CA ILE A 424 -1.61 15.39 6.52
C ILE A 424 -0.67 15.74 5.37
N SER A 425 0.58 16.05 5.72
CA SER A 425 1.61 16.35 4.72
C SER A 425 2.17 15.06 4.10
N PRO A 426 2.44 15.03 2.79
CA PRO A 426 3.10 13.90 2.16
C PRO A 426 4.57 13.81 2.60
N LEU A 427 5.12 12.61 2.60
CA LEU A 427 6.56 12.37 2.79
C LEU A 427 7.35 12.73 1.53
N ARG A 428 6.79 12.46 0.35
CA ARG A 428 7.34 12.85 -0.96
C ARG A 428 6.23 13.17 -1.95
N SER A 429 6.56 14.01 -2.93
CA SER A 429 5.66 14.35 -4.03
C SER A 429 6.41 14.46 -5.35
N TRP A 430 5.71 14.15 -6.44
CA TRP A 430 6.25 14.20 -7.80
C TRP A 430 5.19 14.72 -8.76
N ILE A 431 5.60 15.55 -9.73
CA ILE A 431 4.80 15.87 -10.90
C ILE A 431 5.35 15.05 -12.06
N LEU A 432 4.54 14.13 -12.57
CA LEU A 432 4.86 13.31 -13.74
C LEU A 432 3.94 13.66 -14.89
N LYS A 433 4.36 13.39 -16.13
CA LYS A 433 3.58 13.66 -17.33
C LYS A 433 3.43 12.43 -18.22
N THR A 434 2.30 12.34 -18.92
CA THR A 434 2.02 11.27 -19.86
C THR A 434 2.84 11.36 -21.13
N ASP A 435 3.20 10.21 -21.69
CA ASP A 435 3.73 10.09 -23.04
C ASP A 435 2.62 10.16 -24.11
N LYS A 436 2.99 9.98 -25.39
CA LYS A 436 2.06 9.99 -26.52
C LYS A 436 1.01 8.88 -26.47
N THR A 437 1.21 7.83 -25.69
CA THR A 437 0.28 6.72 -25.52
C THR A 437 -0.59 6.86 -24.26
N GLY A 438 -0.48 7.99 -23.55
CA GLY A 438 -1.20 8.25 -22.30
C GLY A 438 -0.62 7.54 -21.10
N LYS A 439 0.60 7.00 -21.16
CA LYS A 439 1.24 6.25 -20.07
C LYS A 439 2.20 7.13 -19.27
N ILE A 440 2.30 6.83 -17.99
CA ILE A 440 3.34 7.34 -17.10
C ILE A 440 4.07 6.14 -16.50
N LEU A 441 5.39 6.09 -16.68
CA LEU A 441 6.28 5.21 -15.93
C LEU A 441 6.92 6.00 -14.79
N MET A 442 7.25 5.34 -13.70
CA MET A 442 7.94 5.99 -12.59
C MET A 442 9.45 6.04 -12.86
N GLU A 443 9.82 6.95 -13.75
CA GLU A 443 11.18 7.17 -14.24
C GLU A 443 11.46 8.67 -14.36
N ASP A 444 12.73 9.07 -14.30
CA ASP A 444 13.12 10.49 -14.42
C ASP A 444 12.74 11.12 -15.76
N SER A 445 12.61 10.33 -16.84
CA SER A 445 12.17 10.80 -18.16
C SER A 445 10.72 11.31 -18.19
N TYR A 446 9.89 10.84 -17.27
CA TYR A 446 8.49 11.29 -17.10
C TYR A 446 8.34 12.37 -16.04
N LYS A 447 9.38 12.59 -15.21
CA LYS A 447 9.35 13.55 -14.10
C LYS A 447 9.50 14.97 -14.59
N VAL A 448 8.55 15.83 -14.25
CA VAL A 448 8.58 17.28 -14.49
C VAL A 448 9.27 17.98 -13.32
N SER A 449 8.92 17.59 -12.09
CA SER A 449 9.49 18.14 -10.86
C SER A 449 9.17 17.23 -9.66
N GLY A 450 9.71 17.55 -8.49
CA GLY A 450 9.45 16.86 -7.24
C GLY A 450 10.68 16.17 -6.66
N ASP A 451 10.45 15.35 -5.65
CA ASP A 451 11.49 14.68 -4.87
C ASP A 451 12.25 13.60 -5.65
N ALA A 452 13.34 13.09 -5.08
CA ALA A 452 13.98 11.87 -5.58
C ALA A 452 13.01 10.68 -5.43
N PHE A 453 13.07 9.70 -6.34
CA PHE A 453 12.31 8.47 -6.15
C PHE A 453 12.90 7.64 -5.01
N TYR A 454 12.06 6.85 -4.32
CA TYR A 454 12.56 5.81 -3.43
C TYR A 454 13.23 4.69 -4.23
N THR A 455 14.25 4.09 -3.67
CA THR A 455 14.91 2.93 -4.28
C THR A 455 15.08 1.81 -3.26
N ASP A 456 15.01 0.56 -3.70
CA ASP A 456 15.33 -0.62 -2.91
C ASP A 456 16.84 -0.74 -2.63
N LEU A 457 17.27 -1.83 -2.01
CA LEU A 457 18.69 -2.09 -1.72
C LEU A 457 19.54 -2.25 -3.00
N ASN A 458 18.91 -2.59 -4.12
CA ASN A 458 19.57 -2.79 -5.42
C ASN A 458 19.51 -1.53 -6.31
N GLY A 459 18.97 -0.42 -5.81
CA GLY A 459 18.81 0.83 -6.54
C GLY A 459 17.64 0.86 -7.52
N LYS A 460 16.72 -0.13 -7.49
CA LYS A 460 15.51 -0.10 -8.32
C LYS A 460 14.45 0.81 -7.70
N ILE A 461 13.77 1.58 -8.55
CA ILE A 461 12.71 2.47 -8.12
C ILE A 461 11.56 1.66 -7.49
N CYS A 462 11.15 2.09 -6.30
CA CYS A 462 10.10 1.45 -5.53
C CYS A 462 9.26 2.48 -4.77
N LEU A 463 8.12 2.05 -4.24
CA LEU A 463 7.37 2.79 -3.23
C LEU A 463 7.34 2.00 -1.92
N PRO A 464 7.54 2.67 -0.78
CA PRO A 464 7.32 2.07 0.54
C PRO A 464 5.87 1.62 0.74
N LEU A 465 5.60 0.89 1.82
CA LEU A 465 4.24 0.75 2.35
C LEU A 465 3.71 2.11 2.76
N GLY A 466 2.40 2.33 2.57
CA GLY A 466 1.78 3.61 2.88
C GLY A 466 0.59 3.90 1.99
N THR A 467 0.32 5.16 1.71
CA THR A 467 -0.75 5.59 0.82
C THR A 467 -0.20 6.47 -0.28
N ILE A 468 -0.57 6.19 -1.52
CA ILE A 468 -0.28 7.06 -2.66
C ILE A 468 -1.57 7.69 -3.15
N THR A 469 -1.52 9.01 -3.41
CA THR A 469 -2.60 9.73 -4.10
C THR A 469 -2.12 10.26 -5.43
N VAL A 470 -3.04 10.33 -6.39
CA VAL A 470 -2.77 10.83 -7.74
C VAL A 470 -3.90 11.76 -8.15
N GLN A 471 -3.56 12.94 -8.65
CA GLN A 471 -4.50 13.93 -9.14
C GLN A 471 -4.00 14.56 -10.42
N GLU A 472 -4.87 14.75 -11.41
CA GLU A 472 -4.55 15.55 -12.58
C GLU A 472 -4.49 17.03 -12.20
N ILE A 473 -3.41 17.70 -12.57
CA ILE A 473 -3.21 19.14 -12.32
C ILE A 473 -3.16 19.98 -13.59
N ASP A 474 -2.94 19.35 -14.74
CA ASP A 474 -2.90 20.00 -16.04
C ASP A 474 -3.35 18.98 -17.10
N PRO A 475 -4.56 19.13 -17.67
CA PRO A 475 -5.06 18.19 -18.66
C PRO A 475 -4.29 18.32 -19.97
N PRO A 476 -4.17 17.24 -20.75
CA PRO A 476 -3.50 17.33 -22.05
C PRO A 476 -4.38 18.07 -23.05
N GLN A 477 -3.81 18.38 -24.22
CA GLN A 477 -4.53 19.08 -25.26
C GLN A 477 -5.85 18.40 -25.60
N GLY A 478 -6.93 19.18 -25.56
CA GLY A 478 -8.25 18.75 -26.00
C GLY A 478 -9.08 18.00 -24.97
N TYR A 479 -8.62 17.85 -23.75
CA TYR A 479 -9.36 17.19 -22.68
C TYR A 479 -9.76 18.17 -21.57
N LEU A 480 -10.85 17.83 -20.89
CA LEU A 480 -11.27 18.49 -19.66
C LEU A 480 -10.46 17.94 -18.48
N LEU A 481 -10.15 18.81 -17.52
CA LEU A 481 -9.45 18.46 -16.29
C LEU A 481 -10.30 17.50 -15.45
N ASP A 482 -9.75 16.34 -15.08
CA ASP A 482 -10.29 15.49 -14.04
C ASP A 482 -9.70 15.89 -12.68
N SER A 483 -10.48 16.57 -11.84
CA SER A 483 -10.05 17.00 -10.51
C SER A 483 -10.12 15.90 -9.45
N THR A 484 -10.47 14.67 -9.81
CA THR A 484 -10.58 13.53 -8.90
C THR A 484 -9.22 13.20 -8.28
N VAL A 485 -9.21 13.03 -6.96
CA VAL A 485 -8.05 12.49 -6.24
C VAL A 485 -8.21 10.98 -6.11
N TYR A 486 -7.37 10.25 -6.78
CA TYR A 486 -7.31 8.79 -6.69
C TYR A 486 -6.43 8.38 -5.51
N VAL A 487 -6.89 7.46 -4.68
CA VAL A 487 -6.20 7.02 -3.46
C VAL A 487 -5.96 5.52 -3.52
N GLN A 488 -4.75 5.09 -3.19
CA GLN A 488 -4.42 3.67 -3.08
C GLN A 488 -3.54 3.39 -1.87
N LYS A 489 -3.95 2.40 -1.07
CA LYS A 489 -3.15 1.86 0.04
C LYS A 489 -2.18 0.81 -0.49
N LEU A 490 -0.93 0.91 -0.05
CA LEU A 490 0.14 -0.03 -0.34
C LEU A 490 0.45 -0.77 0.95
N ASP A 491 -0.28 -1.83 1.25
CA ASP A 491 -0.15 -2.59 2.48
C ASP A 491 0.54 -3.94 2.24
N ARG A 492 1.00 -4.54 3.31
CA ARG A 492 1.68 -5.84 3.32
C ARG A 492 0.79 -6.94 2.76
N THR A 493 1.29 -7.69 1.79
CA THR A 493 0.60 -8.86 1.22
C THR A 493 1.23 -10.20 1.64
N SER A 494 2.49 -10.17 2.07
CA SER A 494 3.28 -11.34 2.50
C SER A 494 4.38 -10.91 3.45
N SER A 495 4.81 -11.78 4.37
CA SER A 495 5.96 -11.53 5.25
C SER A 495 7.28 -12.11 4.74
N THR A 496 7.25 -12.87 3.66
CA THR A 496 8.43 -13.61 3.18
C THR A 496 9.12 -12.98 1.99
N SER A 497 8.54 -11.93 1.41
CA SER A 497 9.05 -11.26 0.20
C SER A 497 9.45 -9.83 0.50
N GLU A 498 10.61 -9.40 0.00
CA GLU A 498 11.05 -8.00 0.01
C GLU A 498 10.10 -7.14 -0.82
N HIS A 499 9.77 -7.61 -2.03
CA HIS A 499 8.87 -6.91 -2.92
C HIS A 499 7.46 -7.48 -2.83
N ILE A 500 6.50 -6.59 -2.60
CA ILE A 500 5.08 -6.90 -2.55
C ILE A 500 4.38 -6.36 -3.81
N SER A 501 3.20 -6.88 -4.12
CA SER A 501 2.40 -6.49 -5.29
C SER A 501 1.09 -5.83 -4.86
N ALA A 502 1.17 -4.83 -3.97
CA ALA A 502 0.00 -4.08 -3.51
C ALA A 502 -0.38 -2.96 -4.48
N PHE A 503 0.60 -2.37 -5.19
CA PHE A 503 0.35 -1.31 -6.16
C PHE A 503 -0.40 -1.83 -7.38
N LYS A 504 -1.40 -1.04 -7.82
CA LYS A 504 -2.14 -1.24 -9.08
C LYS A 504 -2.03 0.02 -9.92
N THR A 505 -1.71 -0.13 -11.19
CA THR A 505 -1.68 0.98 -12.15
C THR A 505 -2.99 1.76 -12.14
N PHE A 506 -2.92 3.07 -11.98
CA PHE A 506 -4.09 3.94 -12.08
C PHE A 506 -4.59 3.99 -13.52
N SER A 507 -5.90 3.83 -13.71
CA SER A 507 -6.57 3.98 -15.00
C SER A 507 -7.51 5.17 -14.93
N VAL A 508 -7.18 6.23 -15.66
CA VAL A 508 -7.90 7.51 -15.66
C VAL A 508 -8.54 7.72 -17.02
N LYS A 509 -9.80 8.18 -17.03
CA LYS A 509 -10.56 8.42 -18.26
C LYS A 509 -11.06 9.86 -18.28
N ASP A 510 -10.63 10.60 -19.29
CA ASP A 510 -11.03 11.98 -19.44
C ASP A 510 -11.98 12.18 -20.61
N THR A 511 -12.83 13.19 -20.47
CA THR A 511 -13.75 13.63 -21.48
C THR A 511 -13.06 14.64 -22.41
N VAL A 512 -13.16 14.43 -23.72
CA VAL A 512 -12.67 15.36 -24.71
C VAL A 512 -13.57 16.63 -24.74
N ASN A 513 -12.96 17.81 -24.89
CA ASN A 513 -13.75 19.04 -25.07
C ASN A 513 -14.34 19.09 -26.48
N ARG A 514 -15.54 19.67 -26.61
CA ARG A 514 -16.28 19.72 -27.86
C ARG A 514 -17.03 21.04 -28.01
N LEU A 515 -17.07 21.55 -29.24
CA LEU A 515 -17.92 22.67 -29.64
C LEU A 515 -18.65 22.27 -30.91
N LYS A 516 -19.98 22.41 -30.92
CA LYS A 516 -20.81 22.15 -32.08
C LYS A 516 -21.33 23.45 -32.66
N LEU A 517 -21.16 23.63 -33.97
CA LEU A 517 -21.76 24.71 -34.74
C LEU A 517 -22.84 24.12 -35.64
N ILE A 518 -24.02 24.74 -35.65
CA ILE A 518 -25.15 24.39 -36.55
C ILE A 518 -25.41 25.60 -37.44
N LYS A 519 -25.23 25.39 -38.72
CA LYS A 519 -25.46 26.39 -39.74
C LYS A 519 -26.83 26.23 -40.36
N VAL A 520 -27.64 27.30 -40.29
CA VAL A 520 -29.02 27.26 -40.80
C VAL A 520 -29.35 28.51 -41.63
N GLN A 521 -30.43 28.46 -42.36
CA GLN A 521 -31.02 29.63 -42.97
C GLN A 521 -31.71 30.47 -41.93
N GLU A 522 -31.48 31.78 -41.94
CA GLU A 522 -32.08 32.74 -41.00
C GLU A 522 -33.61 32.64 -40.95
N GLY A 523 -34.14 32.63 -39.72
CA GLY A 523 -35.57 32.52 -39.46
C GLY A 523 -36.18 31.13 -39.68
N THR A 524 -35.36 30.16 -39.99
CA THR A 524 -35.76 28.77 -40.22
C THR A 524 -34.86 27.78 -39.49
N GLN A 525 -35.17 26.46 -39.56
CA GLN A 525 -34.27 25.41 -39.13
C GLN A 525 -33.68 24.63 -40.32
N ILE A 526 -33.72 25.20 -41.51
CA ILE A 526 -33.18 24.56 -42.72
C ILE A 526 -31.66 24.53 -42.63
N PRO A 527 -31.03 23.35 -42.60
CA PRO A 527 -29.59 23.24 -42.50
C PRO A 527 -28.88 23.71 -43.78
N LEU A 528 -27.71 24.32 -43.61
CA LEU A 528 -26.87 24.75 -44.75
C LEU A 528 -25.60 23.86 -44.79
N PRO A 529 -25.60 22.82 -45.65
CA PRO A 529 -24.42 21.99 -45.84
C PRO A 529 -23.38 22.69 -46.71
N ASN A 530 -22.11 22.17 -46.62
CA ASN A 530 -20.98 22.69 -47.43
C ASN A 530 -20.57 24.13 -47.24
N VAL A 531 -21.05 24.79 -46.20
CA VAL A 531 -20.54 26.11 -45.81
C VAL A 531 -19.15 25.94 -45.18
N VAL A 532 -18.20 26.76 -45.56
CA VAL A 532 -16.80 26.65 -45.13
C VAL A 532 -16.47 27.82 -44.16
N PHE A 533 -15.93 27.42 -43.01
CA PHE A 533 -15.38 28.34 -42.02
C PHE A 533 -13.87 28.28 -42.00
N LYS A 534 -13.20 29.40 -41.74
CA LYS A 534 -11.80 29.49 -41.33
C LYS A 534 -11.75 29.40 -39.80
N HIS A 535 -11.06 28.41 -39.30
CA HIS A 535 -10.81 28.24 -37.86
C HIS A 535 -9.37 28.63 -37.54
N THR A 536 -9.21 29.81 -36.91
CA THR A 536 -7.93 30.30 -36.40
C THR A 536 -7.79 29.82 -34.96
N MET A 537 -6.65 29.21 -34.63
CA MET A 537 -6.38 28.67 -33.31
C MET A 537 -4.95 28.92 -32.85
N PRO A 538 -4.64 28.87 -31.53
CA PRO A 538 -3.28 29.01 -31.01
C PRO A 538 -2.33 27.99 -31.63
N ASN A 539 -1.09 28.38 -31.82
CA ASN A 539 0.02 27.54 -32.27
C ASN A 539 -0.07 26.98 -33.71
N LEU A 540 -1.08 27.39 -34.49
CA LEU A 540 -1.14 27.08 -35.91
C LEU A 540 -0.93 28.38 -36.72
N PRO A 541 0.06 28.43 -37.64
CA PRO A 541 0.36 29.64 -38.43
C PRO A 541 -0.70 29.94 -39.52
N PHE A 542 -1.53 28.94 -39.82
CA PHE A 542 -2.58 29.06 -40.85
C PHE A 542 -3.91 28.54 -40.28
N PRO A 543 -5.05 29.23 -40.64
CA PRO A 543 -6.35 28.73 -40.23
C PRO A 543 -6.70 27.40 -40.91
N LEU A 544 -7.33 26.52 -40.18
CA LEU A 544 -7.96 25.33 -40.75
C LEU A 544 -9.25 25.67 -41.46
N GLN A 545 -9.66 24.86 -42.42
CA GLN A 545 -10.96 24.99 -43.08
C GLN A 545 -11.88 23.89 -42.53
N GLU A 546 -12.95 24.35 -41.88
CA GLU A 546 -14.02 23.51 -41.38
C GLU A 546 -15.24 23.63 -42.28
N LYS A 547 -15.85 22.50 -42.61
CA LYS A 547 -16.95 22.46 -43.56
C LYS A 547 -18.20 21.79 -42.93
N THR A 548 -19.36 22.44 -43.08
CA THR A 548 -20.61 21.89 -42.56
C THR A 548 -21.00 20.61 -43.35
N ASN A 549 -21.48 19.59 -42.61
CA ASN A 549 -21.98 18.34 -43.16
C ASN A 549 -23.42 18.51 -43.73
N ASP A 550 -24.05 17.41 -44.16
CA ASP A 550 -25.41 17.41 -44.74
C ASP A 550 -26.49 17.88 -43.76
N LYS A 551 -26.20 17.92 -42.44
CA LYS A 551 -27.08 18.45 -41.41
C LYS A 551 -26.76 19.91 -41.05
N GLY A 552 -25.85 20.54 -41.79
CA GLY A 552 -25.39 21.91 -41.51
C GLY A 552 -24.45 21.98 -40.30
N GLU A 553 -23.87 20.88 -39.84
CA GLU A 553 -23.12 20.81 -38.56
C GLU A 553 -21.61 20.80 -38.81
N ILE A 554 -20.88 21.49 -37.92
CA ILE A 554 -19.43 21.32 -37.69
C ILE A 554 -19.28 20.88 -36.24
N GLU A 555 -18.53 19.79 -35.99
CA GLU A 555 -18.18 19.33 -34.66
C GLU A 555 -16.66 19.49 -34.47
N LEU A 556 -16.27 20.42 -33.59
CA LEU A 556 -14.88 20.69 -33.24
C LEU A 556 -14.55 19.89 -31.98
N ILE A 557 -13.66 18.91 -32.11
CA ILE A 557 -13.32 17.94 -31.04
C ILE A 557 -11.84 18.08 -30.68
N GLY A 558 -11.53 18.18 -29.38
CA GLY A 558 -10.16 18.19 -28.91
C GLY A 558 -9.42 19.50 -29.10
N LEU A 559 -10.10 20.61 -28.90
CA LEU A 559 -9.60 21.96 -29.12
C LEU A 559 -8.41 22.29 -28.21
N THR A 560 -7.44 23.02 -28.74
CA THR A 560 -6.24 23.46 -28.01
C THR A 560 -6.55 24.58 -27.02
N LYS A 561 -5.75 24.70 -25.95
CA LYS A 561 -5.87 25.83 -24.99
C LYS A 561 -5.58 27.16 -25.66
N GLY A 562 -6.37 28.20 -25.35
CA GLY A 562 -6.24 29.59 -25.79
C GLY A 562 -7.38 30.08 -26.63
N LYS A 563 -7.19 31.22 -27.35
CA LYS A 563 -8.23 31.91 -28.12
C LYS A 563 -8.41 31.28 -29.50
N HIS A 564 -9.65 31.07 -29.85
CA HIS A 564 -10.08 30.52 -31.15
C HIS A 564 -11.02 31.53 -31.84
N THR A 565 -10.99 31.54 -33.16
CA THR A 565 -11.90 32.36 -33.97
C THR A 565 -12.41 31.52 -35.14
N LEU A 566 -13.73 31.45 -35.30
CA LEU A 566 -14.38 30.88 -36.49
C LEU A 566 -14.95 32.02 -37.33
N THR A 567 -14.58 32.09 -38.60
CA THR A 567 -15.13 33.10 -39.54
C THR A 567 -15.62 32.37 -40.76
N GLU A 568 -16.83 32.66 -41.18
CA GLU A 568 -17.35 32.12 -42.44
C GLU A 568 -16.51 32.61 -43.61
N PHE A 569 -16.01 31.68 -44.41
CA PHE A 569 -15.14 31.94 -45.54
C PHE A 569 -15.84 31.76 -46.88
N LYS A 570 -16.73 30.77 -46.94
CA LYS A 570 -17.52 30.51 -48.16
C LYS A 570 -18.90 30.03 -47.75
N THR A 571 -19.92 30.65 -48.30
CA THR A 571 -21.31 30.20 -48.16
C THR A 571 -21.83 29.53 -49.44
N LEU A 572 -23.08 29.08 -49.41
CA LEU A 572 -23.78 28.58 -50.54
C LEU A 572 -24.25 29.71 -51.49
N ASP A 573 -24.39 29.37 -52.75
CA ASP A 573 -25.02 30.27 -53.72
C ASP A 573 -26.43 30.67 -53.26
N GLY A 574 -26.76 31.94 -53.46
CA GLY A 574 -28.05 32.46 -53.02
C GLY A 574 -28.10 32.97 -51.57
N TYR A 575 -27.03 32.80 -50.78
CA TYR A 575 -26.94 33.32 -49.42
C TYR A 575 -25.90 34.44 -49.28
N ALA A 576 -26.18 35.35 -48.36
CA ALA A 576 -25.23 36.38 -47.98
C ALA A 576 -24.15 35.78 -47.09
N LEU A 577 -22.87 36.04 -47.41
CA LEU A 577 -21.74 35.66 -46.57
C LEU A 577 -21.74 36.48 -45.30
N ASP A 578 -21.69 35.84 -44.12
CA ASP A 578 -21.55 36.50 -42.83
C ASP A 578 -20.11 36.39 -42.33
N ILE A 579 -19.36 37.47 -42.44
CA ILE A 579 -17.94 37.52 -42.04
C ILE A 579 -17.73 37.86 -40.56
N GLN A 580 -18.79 37.96 -39.76
CA GLN A 580 -18.63 38.23 -38.34
C GLN A 580 -17.95 37.06 -37.65
N PRO A 581 -16.86 37.28 -36.92
CA PRO A 581 -16.14 36.20 -36.24
C PRO A 581 -16.90 35.70 -35.02
N ILE A 582 -16.90 34.39 -34.80
CA ILE A 582 -17.29 33.75 -33.54
C ILE A 582 -15.99 33.54 -32.76
N GLU A 583 -15.87 34.24 -31.62
CA GLU A 583 -14.70 34.17 -30.77
C GLU A 583 -15.01 33.37 -29.50
N PHE A 584 -14.10 32.45 -29.12
CA PHE A 584 -14.19 31.71 -27.89
C PHE A 584 -12.80 31.37 -27.36
N GLU A 585 -12.72 30.91 -26.10
CA GLU A 585 -11.45 30.54 -25.47
C GLU A 585 -11.55 29.17 -24.81
N VAL A 586 -10.54 28.33 -25.05
CA VAL A 586 -10.34 27.09 -24.31
C VAL A 586 -9.43 27.40 -23.12
N LEU A 587 -9.99 27.30 -21.93
CA LEU A 587 -9.31 27.62 -20.68
C LEU A 587 -8.23 26.57 -20.32
N SER A 588 -7.41 26.85 -19.30
CA SER A 588 -6.35 25.94 -18.84
C SER A 588 -6.88 24.57 -18.40
N ASN A 589 -8.10 24.50 -17.88
CA ASN A 589 -8.78 23.26 -17.49
C ASN A 589 -9.48 22.55 -18.67
N GLY A 590 -9.31 23.00 -19.89
CA GLY A 590 -9.93 22.44 -21.09
C GLY A 590 -11.37 22.86 -21.37
N GLN A 591 -12.02 23.61 -20.48
CA GLN A 591 -13.37 24.12 -20.68
C GLN A 591 -13.40 25.22 -21.76
N ILE A 592 -14.47 25.22 -22.55
CA ILE A 592 -14.73 26.25 -23.55
C ILE A 592 -15.54 27.38 -22.92
N SER A 593 -15.11 28.63 -23.12
CA SER A 593 -15.76 29.81 -22.60
C SER A 593 -16.00 30.84 -23.70
N GLY A 594 -16.94 31.76 -23.51
CA GLY A 594 -17.31 32.81 -24.45
C GLY A 594 -18.43 32.43 -25.41
N VAL A 595 -18.80 31.16 -25.49
CA VAL A 595 -19.88 30.66 -26.34
C VAL A 595 -20.63 29.52 -25.67
N ASP A 596 -21.83 29.23 -26.12
CA ASP A 596 -22.57 28.05 -25.72
C ASP A 596 -21.97 26.77 -26.37
N PRO A 597 -22.14 25.59 -25.75
CA PRO A 597 -21.62 24.29 -26.30
C PRO A 597 -22.17 23.98 -27.71
N VAL A 598 -23.33 24.53 -28.06
CA VAL A 598 -23.94 24.43 -29.37
C VAL A 598 -24.25 25.86 -29.87
N ILE A 599 -23.58 26.26 -30.93
CA ILE A 599 -23.74 27.57 -31.54
C ILE A 599 -24.65 27.42 -32.77
N THR A 600 -25.72 28.19 -32.86
CA THR A 600 -26.51 28.32 -34.08
C THR A 600 -26.08 29.57 -34.83
N PHE A 601 -25.63 29.44 -36.08
CA PHE A 601 -25.18 30.52 -36.91
C PHE A 601 -26.01 30.52 -38.23
N SER A 602 -26.61 31.65 -38.60
CA SER A 602 -27.56 31.69 -39.70
C SER A 602 -27.08 32.58 -40.84
N ASN A 603 -27.41 32.20 -42.07
CA ASN A 603 -27.22 33.09 -43.23
C ASN A 603 -28.57 33.56 -43.77
N LYS A 604 -28.56 34.80 -44.22
CA LYS A 604 -29.67 35.44 -44.94
C LYS A 604 -29.67 34.98 -46.40
N VAL A 605 -30.85 34.70 -46.89
CA VAL A 605 -31.02 34.52 -48.34
C VAL A 605 -30.81 35.89 -49.02
N ASN A 606 -30.07 35.90 -50.10
CA ASN A 606 -29.85 37.11 -50.88
C ASN A 606 -31.17 37.61 -51.43
N PRO A 607 -31.40 38.94 -51.50
CA PRO A 607 -32.52 39.49 -52.19
C PRO A 607 -32.45 39.18 -53.71
N PHE A 608 -33.60 39.13 -54.37
CA PHE A 608 -33.64 38.96 -55.78
C PHE A 608 -34.06 40.22 -56.48
N SER A 609 -33.82 40.28 -57.79
CA SER A 609 -34.27 41.35 -58.68
C SER A 609 -35.29 40.86 -59.66
N LEU A 610 -36.31 41.66 -59.93
CA LEU A 610 -37.30 41.39 -60.91
C LEU A 610 -37.00 42.26 -62.17
N LYS A 611 -36.55 41.62 -63.24
CA LYS A 611 -36.23 42.24 -64.52
C LYS A 611 -37.37 42.04 -65.54
N ILE A 612 -37.92 43.08 -66.02
CA ILE A 612 -39.04 43.07 -66.95
C ILE A 612 -38.54 43.44 -68.31
N VAL A 613 -38.77 42.61 -69.31
CA VAL A 613 -38.48 42.89 -70.71
C VAL A 613 -39.78 43.13 -71.43
N LYS A 614 -39.88 44.33 -71.98
CA LYS A 614 -41.06 44.80 -72.65
C LYS A 614 -40.88 44.74 -74.18
N LYS A 615 -41.74 43.95 -74.84
CA LYS A 615 -41.66 43.73 -76.29
C LYS A 615 -43.01 43.94 -76.95
N ASN A 616 -43.01 44.12 -78.28
CA ASN A 616 -44.20 43.96 -79.08
C ASN A 616 -44.31 42.51 -79.65
N ASN A 617 -45.43 42.25 -80.39
CA ASN A 617 -45.64 40.93 -80.98
C ASN A 617 -44.62 40.57 -82.10
N MET A 618 -43.77 41.49 -82.57
CA MET A 618 -42.63 41.25 -83.41
C MET A 618 -41.29 41.16 -82.69
N ALA A 619 -41.31 40.91 -81.34
CA ALA A 619 -40.15 40.82 -80.47
C ALA A 619 -39.26 42.07 -80.40
N GLN A 620 -39.72 43.26 -80.88
CA GLN A 620 -39.01 44.54 -80.77
C GLN A 620 -39.21 45.09 -79.36
N LEU A 621 -38.11 45.56 -78.75
CA LEU A 621 -38.08 46.15 -77.41
C LEU A 621 -38.91 47.49 -77.42
N LEU A 622 -39.64 47.76 -76.34
CA LEU A 622 -40.51 48.90 -76.21
C LEU A 622 -40.14 49.74 -75.00
N ASP A 623 -39.80 51.00 -75.28
CA ASP A 623 -39.52 52.04 -74.28
C ASP A 623 -40.76 52.78 -73.82
N GLY A 624 -40.71 53.31 -72.58
CA GLY A 624 -41.77 54.15 -72.07
C GLY A 624 -42.97 53.43 -71.47
N ALA A 625 -42.89 52.10 -71.34
CA ALA A 625 -43.84 51.35 -70.51
C ALA A 625 -43.54 51.65 -69.02
N VAL A 626 -44.55 51.99 -68.24
CA VAL A 626 -44.43 52.20 -66.80
C VAL A 626 -44.98 51.03 -66.09
N PHE A 627 -44.15 50.36 -65.28
CA PHE A 627 -44.55 49.28 -64.39
C PHE A 627 -44.53 49.70 -62.96
N GLY A 628 -45.58 49.39 -62.23
CA GLY A 628 -45.66 49.54 -60.77
C GLY A 628 -45.59 48.21 -60.08
N LEU A 629 -44.79 48.14 -59.03
CA LEU A 629 -44.71 46.99 -58.10
C LEU A 629 -45.44 47.31 -56.79
N PHE A 630 -46.26 46.39 -56.30
CA PHE A 630 -47.18 46.62 -55.17
C PHE A 630 -47.12 45.47 -54.18
N LYS A 631 -47.55 45.74 -52.93
CA LYS A 631 -47.64 44.72 -51.88
C LYS A 631 -48.97 43.99 -51.87
N ASP A 632 -50.01 44.59 -52.43
CA ASP A 632 -51.37 44.11 -52.42
C ASP A 632 -51.96 43.89 -53.83
N SER A 633 -52.92 42.97 -53.98
CA SER A 633 -53.53 42.60 -55.20
C SER A 633 -54.43 43.71 -55.84
N GLU A 634 -54.82 44.68 -55.01
CA GLU A 634 -55.61 45.84 -55.45
C GLU A 634 -54.72 46.99 -55.97
N CYS A 635 -53.37 46.79 -55.87
CA CYS A 635 -52.37 47.76 -56.25
C CYS A 635 -52.48 49.13 -55.60
N LYS A 636 -52.84 49.15 -54.29
CA LYS A 636 -52.99 50.33 -53.45
C LYS A 636 -51.65 50.71 -52.75
N GLU A 637 -50.93 49.67 -52.25
CA GLU A 637 -49.67 49.83 -51.58
C GLU A 637 -48.49 49.73 -52.58
N LYS A 638 -48.14 50.88 -53.20
CA LYS A 638 -47.03 50.87 -54.15
C LYS A 638 -45.67 50.81 -53.48
N ILE A 639 -44.82 49.81 -53.91
CA ILE A 639 -43.43 49.69 -53.50
C ILE A 639 -42.56 50.59 -54.32
N ASP A 640 -42.70 50.50 -55.67
CA ASP A 640 -41.84 51.26 -56.63
C ASP A 640 -42.58 51.37 -57.99
N GLU A 641 -42.14 52.31 -58.77
CA GLU A 641 -42.66 52.50 -60.11
C GLU A 641 -41.52 52.92 -61.04
N LYS A 642 -41.34 52.24 -62.15
CA LYS A 642 -40.21 52.46 -63.04
C LYS A 642 -40.68 52.38 -64.52
N THR A 643 -39.95 53.07 -65.35
CA THR A 643 -40.21 53.13 -66.80
C THR A 643 -39.18 52.32 -67.56
N THR A 644 -39.60 51.61 -68.60
CA THR A 644 -38.68 50.82 -69.46
C THR A 644 -37.79 51.73 -70.26
N VAL A 645 -36.46 51.48 -70.26
CA VAL A 645 -35.43 52.09 -71.07
C VAL A 645 -34.74 50.90 -71.80
N ASP A 646 -34.53 51.00 -73.12
CA ASP A 646 -34.07 49.94 -73.99
C ASP A 646 -34.94 48.70 -73.87
N GLY A 647 -36.25 48.87 -73.58
CA GLY A 647 -37.22 47.82 -73.37
C GLY A 647 -37.12 47.08 -72.04
N VAL A 648 -36.29 47.50 -71.12
CA VAL A 648 -36.06 46.86 -69.87
C VAL A 648 -36.35 47.72 -68.67
N VAL A 649 -36.88 47.15 -67.60
CA VAL A 649 -36.96 47.80 -66.27
C VAL A 649 -36.69 46.73 -65.19
N SER A 650 -36.02 47.10 -64.10
CA SER A 650 -35.68 46.23 -63.02
C SER A 650 -36.09 46.77 -61.66
N PHE A 651 -36.68 45.93 -60.84
CA PHE A 651 -36.94 46.14 -59.40
C PHE A 651 -35.96 45.32 -58.63
N SER A 652 -35.09 45.90 -57.81
CA SER A 652 -34.07 45.22 -57.01
C SER A 652 -34.48 45.11 -55.56
N ASP A 653 -33.69 44.36 -54.77
CA ASP A 653 -33.80 44.20 -53.31
C ASP A 653 -35.13 43.64 -52.83
N LEU A 654 -35.73 42.77 -53.65
CA LEU A 654 -36.96 42.06 -53.31
C LEU A 654 -36.70 40.86 -52.42
N LYS A 655 -37.50 40.77 -51.36
CA LYS A 655 -37.34 39.66 -50.41
C LYS A 655 -37.93 38.38 -50.94
N ASN A 656 -37.18 37.31 -50.76
CA ASN A 656 -37.66 35.94 -51.07
C ASN A 656 -38.80 35.52 -50.15
N GLY A 657 -39.78 34.78 -50.66
CA GLY A 657 -40.96 34.32 -49.88
C GLY A 657 -42.08 35.33 -49.73
N GLU A 658 -41.82 36.58 -50.05
CA GLU A 658 -42.89 37.61 -50.09
C GLU A 658 -43.61 37.56 -51.44
N THR A 659 -44.88 37.98 -51.42
CA THR A 659 -45.70 38.09 -52.61
C THR A 659 -45.71 39.54 -53.13
N TYR A 660 -45.42 39.69 -54.38
CA TYR A 660 -45.42 41.00 -55.05
C TYR A 660 -46.44 40.99 -56.16
N TYR A 661 -47.02 42.18 -56.42
CA TYR A 661 -48.00 42.37 -57.48
C TYR A 661 -47.44 43.37 -58.49
N LEU A 662 -47.32 42.92 -59.74
CA LEU A 662 -46.81 43.70 -60.83
C LEU A 662 -47.93 44.12 -61.74
N LYS A 663 -47.96 45.41 -62.11
CA LYS A 663 -48.99 45.97 -63.02
C LYS A 663 -48.36 46.93 -63.98
N GLU A 664 -48.71 46.88 -65.25
CA GLU A 664 -48.44 47.96 -66.17
C GLU A 664 -49.31 49.12 -65.83
N ILE A 665 -48.75 50.27 -65.44
CA ILE A 665 -49.45 51.49 -65.11
C ILE A 665 -49.75 52.28 -66.38
N LYS A 666 -48.75 52.28 -67.30
CA LYS A 666 -48.84 52.99 -68.58
C LYS A 666 -48.19 52.22 -69.68
N ALA A 667 -48.89 51.97 -70.80
CA ALA A 667 -48.29 51.33 -71.94
C ALA A 667 -47.40 52.31 -72.74
N PRO A 668 -46.46 51.74 -73.55
CA PRO A 668 -45.73 52.57 -74.53
C PRO A 668 -46.65 53.30 -75.51
N SER A 669 -46.21 54.43 -76.00
CA SER A 669 -47.02 55.25 -76.95
C SER A 669 -47.40 54.45 -78.18
N GLY A 670 -48.71 54.29 -78.44
CA GLY A 670 -49.21 53.53 -79.58
C GLY A 670 -49.46 52.06 -79.34
N TYR A 671 -49.37 51.63 -78.08
CA TYR A 671 -49.67 50.23 -77.68
C TYR A 671 -50.80 50.15 -76.64
N GLN A 672 -51.52 49.03 -76.69
CA GLN A 672 -52.60 48.75 -75.75
C GLN A 672 -52.00 48.36 -74.37
N LYS A 673 -52.56 48.90 -73.29
CA LYS A 673 -52.11 48.65 -71.93
C LYS A 673 -52.55 47.27 -71.51
N LEU A 674 -51.66 46.59 -70.71
CA LEU A 674 -52.00 45.34 -70.02
C LEU A 674 -52.73 45.71 -68.74
N ASP A 675 -53.98 45.31 -68.61
CA ASP A 675 -54.82 45.57 -67.43
C ASP A 675 -54.68 44.56 -66.34
N ARG A 676 -54.04 43.42 -66.66
CA ARG A 676 -53.82 42.28 -65.70
C ARG A 676 -52.79 42.69 -64.66
N VAL A 677 -53.08 42.27 -63.40
CA VAL A 677 -52.16 42.30 -62.28
C VAL A 677 -51.55 40.92 -62.16
N TYR A 678 -50.22 40.87 -62.11
CA TYR A 678 -49.46 39.61 -62.01
C TYR A 678 -49.01 39.43 -60.58
N CYS A 679 -49.38 38.31 -59.97
CA CYS A 679 -48.95 37.90 -58.65
C CYS A 679 -47.63 37.18 -58.78
N ILE A 680 -46.55 37.71 -58.19
CA ILE A 680 -45.19 37.18 -58.29
C ILE A 680 -44.76 36.76 -56.93
N LYS A 681 -44.35 35.50 -56.76
CA LYS A 681 -43.80 34.93 -55.56
C LYS A 681 -42.54 34.12 -55.93
N THR A 682 -41.54 34.23 -55.08
CA THR A 682 -40.33 33.39 -55.17
C THR A 682 -40.21 32.53 -53.93
N ASP A 683 -39.88 31.21 -54.10
CA ASP A 683 -39.53 30.33 -53.04
C ASP A 683 -38.08 29.86 -53.29
N PHE A 684 -37.19 30.11 -52.30
CA PHE A 684 -35.80 29.75 -52.38
C PHE A 684 -35.59 28.28 -52.12
N ILE A 685 -34.78 27.60 -52.96
CA ILE A 685 -34.44 26.17 -52.80
C ILE A 685 -33.03 26.07 -52.22
N PRO A 686 -32.87 25.77 -50.90
CA PRO A 686 -31.55 25.81 -50.26
C PRO A 686 -30.50 24.85 -50.81
N VAL A 687 -30.95 23.75 -51.45
CA VAL A 687 -30.03 22.68 -51.87
C VAL A 687 -29.15 23.08 -53.07
N ASN A 688 -29.64 23.96 -53.93
CA ASN A 688 -28.93 24.37 -55.13
C ASN A 688 -28.78 25.87 -55.30
N GLY A 689 -29.19 26.66 -54.28
CA GLY A 689 -29.14 28.13 -54.35
C GLY A 689 -30.05 28.77 -55.37
N GLN A 690 -31.02 28.02 -55.88
CA GLN A 690 -31.96 28.45 -56.89
C GLN A 690 -33.27 28.91 -56.24
N TYR A 691 -34.05 29.66 -57.02
CA TYR A 691 -35.38 30.10 -56.63
C TYR A 691 -36.43 29.43 -57.56
N ASP A 692 -37.50 28.94 -56.98
CA ASP A 692 -38.71 28.70 -57.71
C ASP A 692 -39.50 29.98 -57.81
N VAL A 693 -39.83 30.38 -59.02
CA VAL A 693 -40.62 31.59 -59.30
C VAL A 693 -42.02 31.18 -59.71
N TYR A 694 -42.99 31.79 -59.09
CA TYR A 694 -44.41 31.58 -59.36
C TYR A 694 -45.02 32.86 -59.85
N ILE A 695 -45.74 32.77 -61.00
CA ILE A 695 -46.57 33.87 -61.50
C ILE A 695 -48.02 33.39 -61.49
N ASP A 696 -48.87 34.08 -60.77
CA ASP A 696 -50.30 33.70 -60.64
C ASP A 696 -50.51 32.25 -60.21
N GLN A 697 -49.60 31.76 -59.30
CA GLN A 697 -49.52 30.43 -58.75
C GLN A 697 -48.98 29.32 -59.70
N GLU A 698 -48.69 29.66 -60.91
CA GLU A 698 -48.02 28.73 -61.85
C GLU A 698 -46.51 28.89 -61.73
N LYS A 699 -45.77 27.74 -61.61
CA LYS A 699 -44.31 27.73 -61.55
C LYS A 699 -43.76 28.05 -62.93
N VAL A 700 -42.87 29.02 -62.98
CA VAL A 700 -42.15 29.41 -64.19
C VAL A 700 -40.64 29.14 -64.02
N ASP A 701 -39.98 28.68 -65.06
CA ASP A 701 -38.53 28.54 -65.06
C ASP A 701 -37.91 29.95 -65.05
N GLY A 702 -37.03 30.21 -64.03
CA GLY A 702 -36.59 31.54 -64.15
C GLY A 702 -35.75 32.26 -63.19
N LEU A 703 -34.89 31.67 -62.36
CA LEU A 703 -33.86 32.49 -61.77
C LEU A 703 -32.50 32.24 -62.42
N TYR A 704 -31.86 33.32 -62.87
CA TYR A 704 -30.48 33.25 -63.38
C TYR A 704 -29.52 33.36 -62.16
N ALA A 705 -28.29 32.90 -62.33
CA ALA A 705 -27.27 32.88 -61.32
C ALA A 705 -26.88 34.28 -60.78
N ASP A 706 -27.29 35.34 -61.41
CA ASP A 706 -27.11 36.72 -60.99
C ASP A 706 -28.20 37.23 -60.00
N GLY A 707 -29.11 36.36 -59.57
CA GLY A 707 -30.20 36.73 -58.65
C GLY A 707 -31.37 37.48 -59.33
N SER A 708 -31.48 37.41 -60.61
CA SER A 708 -32.57 38.08 -61.35
C SER A 708 -33.63 37.13 -61.87
N VAL A 709 -34.88 37.57 -61.76
CA VAL A 709 -36.05 36.93 -62.42
C VAL A 709 -36.42 37.74 -63.63
N ASN A 710 -36.34 37.14 -64.79
CA ASN A 710 -36.65 37.82 -66.04
C ASN A 710 -38.06 37.45 -66.53
N LEU A 711 -38.90 38.48 -66.68
CA LEU A 711 -40.25 38.33 -67.19
C LEU A 711 -40.43 39.10 -68.48
N GLU A 712 -41.04 38.46 -69.47
CA GLU A 712 -41.32 39.13 -70.74
C GLU A 712 -42.82 39.47 -70.84
N PHE A 713 -43.08 40.68 -71.24
CA PHE A 713 -44.45 41.16 -71.45
C PHE A 713 -44.58 41.80 -72.86
N VAL A 714 -45.59 41.35 -73.54
CA VAL A 714 -45.87 41.79 -74.95
C VAL A 714 -47.12 42.71 -74.97
N ASN A 715 -46.97 43.87 -75.61
CA ASN A 715 -48.11 44.73 -75.88
C ASN A 715 -48.41 44.71 -77.39
N GLU A 716 -49.69 44.73 -77.69
CA GLU A 716 -50.20 44.85 -79.03
C GLU A 716 -50.29 46.32 -79.46
N ARG A 717 -49.99 46.58 -80.75
CA ARG A 717 -50.21 47.99 -81.28
C ARG A 717 -51.72 48.31 -81.29
N MET A 718 -52.02 49.50 -80.89
CA MET A 718 -53.38 50.06 -81.09
C MET A 718 -53.67 50.09 -82.61
N THR A 719 -54.61 49.34 -83.05
CA THR A 719 -55.11 49.52 -84.42
C THR A 719 -55.99 50.76 -84.49
N LYS A 720 -55.58 51.75 -85.29
CA LYS A 720 -56.51 52.81 -85.60
C LYS A 720 -57.68 52.18 -86.41
N LEU A 721 -58.88 52.19 -85.85
CA LEU A 721 -60.05 51.81 -86.55
C LEU A 721 -60.25 52.77 -87.75
N PRO A 722 -60.51 52.32 -88.96
CA PRO A 722 -60.95 53.19 -90.04
C PRO A 722 -62.37 53.72 -89.75
N HIS A 723 -62.50 55.01 -89.83
CA HIS A 723 -63.84 55.61 -89.81
C HIS A 723 -64.71 55.14 -90.99
N THR A 724 -65.47 54.14 -90.79
CA THR A 724 -66.72 53.91 -91.61
C THR A 724 -67.65 53.02 -90.77
N GLY A 725 -68.92 53.47 -90.78
CA GLY A 725 -69.96 52.85 -89.97
C GLY A 725 -70.39 51.47 -90.39
N SER A 726 -71.06 50.86 -89.55
CA SER A 726 -72.08 49.78 -89.54
C SER A 726 -71.56 48.42 -89.17
N SER A 727 -72.32 47.90 -88.13
CA SER A 727 -72.77 46.55 -87.78
C SER A 727 -71.78 45.49 -87.34
N MET A 728 -72.01 45.13 -86.09
CA MET A 728 -71.83 43.86 -85.40
C MET A 728 -70.97 42.76 -86.04
N SER A 729 -69.96 42.37 -85.35
CA SER A 729 -69.77 40.97 -85.09
C SER A 729 -68.81 40.78 -83.85
N LEU A 730 -69.26 39.88 -83.00
CA LEU A 730 -68.61 39.40 -81.81
C LEU A 730 -67.36 38.61 -82.21
N VAL A 731 -66.18 39.11 -81.86
CA VAL A 731 -64.98 38.29 -82.02
C VAL A 731 -64.36 38.13 -80.62
N CYS A 732 -64.46 36.88 -80.19
CA CYS A 732 -63.71 36.47 -79.00
C CYS A 732 -62.21 36.52 -79.23
N VAL A 733 -61.53 37.39 -78.56
CA VAL A 733 -60.07 37.42 -78.55
C VAL A 733 -59.55 36.57 -77.43
N VAL A 734 -59.01 35.39 -77.81
CA VAL A 734 -58.25 34.53 -76.89
C VAL A 734 -56.84 35.19 -76.76
N VAL A 735 -56.55 35.75 -75.60
CA VAL A 735 -55.18 36.21 -75.28
C VAL A 735 -54.39 34.98 -74.85
N GLY A 736 -53.59 34.45 -75.75
CA GLY A 736 -52.61 33.41 -75.46
C GLY A 736 -51.30 34.08 -74.94
N ALA A 737 -50.99 33.93 -73.73
CA ALA A 737 -49.65 34.25 -73.23
C ALA A 737 -48.71 33.12 -73.70
N TYR A 738 -47.80 33.44 -74.62
CA TYR A 738 -46.80 32.49 -75.09
C TYR A 738 -45.58 32.64 -74.15
N LEU A 739 -45.43 31.64 -73.28
CA LEU A 739 -44.14 31.38 -72.59
C LEU A 739 -43.25 30.56 -73.52
N MET A 740 -42.20 31.15 -74.10
CA MET A 740 -41.17 30.38 -74.81
C MET A 740 -40.16 29.82 -73.86
N LEU A 741 -40.26 28.52 -73.68
CA LEU A 741 -39.18 27.68 -73.12
C LEU A 741 -38.07 27.55 -74.19
N ARG A 742 -36.90 28.09 -73.93
CA ARG A 742 -35.65 27.60 -74.59
C ARG A 742 -35.02 26.55 -73.69
N ARG A 743 -35.09 25.31 -74.06
CA ARG A 743 -34.14 24.30 -73.63
C ARG A 743 -32.82 24.59 -74.33
N ASN A 744 -31.78 24.80 -73.55
CA ASN A 744 -30.44 24.51 -74.01
C ASN A 744 -30.03 23.17 -73.37
N HIS A 745 -29.82 22.18 -74.24
CA HIS A 745 -29.01 21.01 -73.95
C HIS A 745 -27.54 21.44 -74.00
N GLU A 746 -26.81 21.19 -72.91
CA GLU A 746 -25.58 20.44 -72.74
C GLU A 746 -25.18 20.41 -71.27
#